data_269b6a3f4bb73eb0b30f1a05a202370a
#
_entry.id   269b6a3f4bb73eb0b30f1a05a202370a
#
_cell.length_a   1.000
_cell.length_b   1.000
_cell.length_c   1.000
_cell.angle_alpha   90.00
_cell.angle_beta   90.00
_cell.angle_gamma   90.00
#
_symmetry.space_group_name_H-M   'P 1'
#
loop_
_entity.id
_entity.type
_entity.pdbx_description
1 polymer ?
#
loop_
_entity_poly.entity_id
_entity_poly.type
_entity_poly.pdbx_seq_one_letter_code
_entity_poly.pdbx_strand_id
1 'polypeptide(L)'
;MKYRLIILAALVGLSVTPAFSAKKARRSDGMVGIRYLDSHFHLYDSLQKQIFNLAETAYDEYRSADQWMTFLTSQGFTVERGVAGIPTAFVATYGSGSPVIGMMAEYDAIARMSQDTVPYPKVLVPGAAGHACGHNLLGTGSVAGAVAVSKWLASTGASGTVKLFGCPAEEGGGGKAYMMREGVFEGLDAMLDWHPDTRNTVNRTSGLANVQVQFTFTGKSSHASGAPEAGRSALDAVEAFDYLMNLMREHVPQTSRIHYVITDGGKAPNVVPDKASVKYFFRSPSREVVQDILSRALKAAEGAAMGTGTTMDYDLVSGNYERLPNDAMADLVGRSLGKVGGIRLDDRELAFARAMAAESGVDADLIDKLSIVVPPSEEGYEAYVSSDVGNVTWAVPTGSFRYACFVPGGVGHSWQQVASGGTTIGTKGALGAAKVLYYSAVELMTDAKLLQAVRSEFLDRRGEDFVFKPMMGNRRPPFLSAATLDPAMPALSDAVLPGPGPLGEPVATPRADTTGLTIFLRSSAIQNQAESGRCWYFATANVLRGDQEFSVVYPYYWDMLEKANLFLVNVWNHRKEAVDSRYNEKLFSRPLWDGGHFMNAVYLIEKYGVVPSSAMPETKVSQNSAPLLQELRTLLRSYGIRMRATTEPEQLRAEALEDVRRVLTMALGNPPKTFVHEGKTYTPASYRDAFVAPGLSGRYVMLMNDPRRPYHRMYKVEGSRSAADDAEWTFLNLPCEELEALALASLRAGDRFYFTCDTNRDALPDEGVYDSKLFPSDAQLGVHSAMSKADRFDSRDVTSTHAMAMCGVKMEGEKIVYWVSENTFGTVRGADGYVQLDADWLRTYLFRMAIDRRYLSEDQLRMTGGTPETIPYWNLY
;
A
#
# COMPACT_ATOMS: atom_id res chain seq x y z
N MET A 1 -11.71 72.65 33.70
CA MET A 1 -11.99 72.84 35.15
C MET A 1 -11.39 71.68 35.93
N LYS A 2 -10.50 72.10 36.88
CA LYS A 2 -10.10 71.42 38.15
C LYS A 2 -9.51 69.97 38.08
N TYR A 3 -8.26 69.84 38.21
CA TYR A 3 -7.31 69.81 39.36
C TYR A 3 -7.15 68.45 40.01
N ARG A 4 -5.86 67.94 39.98
CA ARG A 4 -4.95 67.54 41.08
C ARG A 4 -5.17 66.13 41.63
N LEU A 5 -4.25 65.36 41.96
CA LEU A 5 -2.99 65.49 42.67
C LEU A 5 -2.04 64.28 42.48
N ILE A 6 -0.76 64.55 42.51
CA ILE A 6 0.39 63.65 42.55
C ILE A 6 0.48 63.04 43.98
N ILE A 7 0.78 61.72 44.10
CA ILE A 7 1.53 61.21 45.26
C ILE A 7 2.62 60.25 44.72
N LEU A 8 3.86 60.63 45.01
CA LEU A 8 5.09 59.90 44.82
C LEU A 8 5.29 59.06 46.08
N ALA A 9 5.38 57.73 45.99
CA ALA A 9 5.89 56.86 47.05
C ALA A 9 6.97 55.95 46.49
N ALA A 10 8.22 56.26 46.83
CA ALA A 10 9.38 55.43 46.59
C ALA A 10 9.30 54.20 47.52
N LEU A 11 9.24 52.97 47.01
CA LEU A 11 9.54 51.78 47.75
C LEU A 11 10.74 51.07 47.12
N VAL A 12 11.86 51.08 47.79
CA VAL A 12 13.03 50.28 47.52
C VAL A 12 12.66 48.82 47.75
N GLY A 13 12.48 48.06 46.67
CA GLY A 13 12.30 46.61 46.72
C GLY A 13 13.55 45.93 46.21
N LEU A 14 14.27 45.25 47.12
CA LEU A 14 15.37 44.35 46.75
C LEU A 14 14.92 43.31 45.70
N SER A 15 15.46 43.42 44.51
CA SER A 15 15.36 42.36 43.51
C SER A 15 16.31 41.22 43.90
N VAL A 16 15.76 40.15 44.45
CA VAL A 16 16.45 38.87 44.54
C VAL A 16 16.35 38.24 43.16
N THR A 17 17.39 38.36 42.38
CA THR A 17 17.61 37.53 41.16
C THR A 17 17.91 36.12 41.62
N PRO A 18 17.17 35.10 41.22
CA PRO A 18 17.59 33.72 41.39
C PRO A 18 18.83 33.52 40.51
N ALA A 19 19.97 33.33 41.13
CA ALA A 19 21.16 32.84 40.47
C ALA A 19 20.85 31.44 39.89
N PHE A 20 20.48 31.37 38.61
CA PHE A 20 20.54 30.13 37.88
C PHE A 20 22.00 29.67 37.86
N SER A 21 22.31 28.69 38.66
CA SER A 21 23.56 27.94 38.61
C SER A 21 23.66 27.34 37.21
N ALA A 22 24.45 27.99 36.36
CA ALA A 22 24.87 27.44 35.09
C ALA A 22 25.64 26.16 35.40
N LYS A 23 24.98 25.01 35.32
CA LYS A 23 25.66 23.72 35.19
C LYS A 23 26.63 23.87 34.03
N LYS A 24 27.98 23.82 34.31
CA LYS A 24 29.00 23.74 33.26
C LYS A 24 28.55 22.74 32.22
N ALA A 25 28.20 23.25 31.01
CA ALA A 25 27.90 22.43 29.88
C ALA A 25 29.04 21.40 29.72
N ARG A 26 28.75 20.13 29.88
CA ARG A 26 29.68 19.08 29.49
C ARG A 26 30.00 19.39 28.01
N ARG A 27 31.29 19.42 27.64
CA ARG A 27 31.73 19.53 26.25
C ARG A 27 30.86 18.57 25.43
N SER A 28 30.00 19.13 24.58
CA SER A 28 29.05 18.33 23.79
C SER A 28 29.86 17.36 22.95
N ASP A 29 29.63 16.07 23.15
CA ASP A 29 30.15 15.03 22.24
C ASP A 29 29.36 15.11 20.95
N GLY A 30 29.85 15.92 20.01
CA GLY A 30 29.25 16.07 18.67
C GLY A 30 29.19 14.77 17.83
N MET A 31 29.64 13.66 18.40
CA MET A 31 29.65 12.35 17.72
C MET A 31 28.52 11.40 18.19
N VAL A 32 27.69 11.82 19.15
CA VAL A 32 26.63 10.92 19.68
C VAL A 32 25.69 10.43 18.59
N GLY A 33 25.13 11.32 17.77
CA GLY A 33 24.24 10.95 16.67
C GLY A 33 24.95 10.12 15.60
N ILE A 34 26.22 10.42 15.31
CA ILE A 34 26.99 9.64 14.31
C ILE A 34 27.19 8.20 14.79
N ARG A 35 27.64 8.01 16.05
CA ARG A 35 27.80 6.67 16.63
C ARG A 35 26.48 5.91 16.70
N TYR A 36 25.37 6.60 16.97
CA TYR A 36 24.05 6.00 16.92
C TYR A 36 23.74 5.48 15.51
N LEU A 37 23.89 6.31 14.47
CA LEU A 37 23.65 5.92 13.08
C LEU A 37 24.52 4.75 12.65
N ASP A 38 25.81 4.79 12.97
CA ASP A 38 26.75 3.70 12.62
C ASP A 38 26.40 2.37 13.27
N SER A 39 25.91 2.40 14.52
CA SER A 39 25.55 1.18 15.26
C SER A 39 24.17 0.63 14.91
N HIS A 40 23.32 1.36 14.16
CA HIS A 40 21.95 0.99 13.83
C HIS A 40 21.71 0.80 12.32
N PHE A 41 22.76 0.52 11.56
CA PHE A 41 22.68 0.30 10.11
C PHE A 41 21.58 -0.72 9.74
N HIS A 42 21.60 -1.90 10.36
CA HIS A 42 20.65 -2.96 10.04
C HIS A 42 19.19 -2.61 10.38
N LEU A 43 18.97 -1.80 11.40
CA LEU A 43 17.63 -1.29 11.72
C LEU A 43 17.08 -0.44 10.57
N TYR A 44 17.87 0.54 10.11
CA TYR A 44 17.44 1.43 9.04
C TYR A 44 17.40 0.72 7.67
N ASP A 45 18.27 -0.27 7.43
CA ASP A 45 18.20 -1.14 6.26
C ASP A 45 16.89 -1.94 6.23
N SER A 46 16.46 -2.47 7.38
CA SER A 46 15.17 -3.14 7.48
C SER A 46 13.99 -2.20 7.27
N LEU A 47 14.00 -1.02 7.89
CA LEU A 47 12.92 -0.04 7.79
C LEU A 47 12.76 0.48 6.35
N GLN A 48 13.86 0.85 5.68
CA GLN A 48 13.76 1.31 4.30
C GLN A 48 13.25 0.23 3.33
N LYS A 49 13.66 -1.04 3.55
CA LYS A 49 13.18 -2.16 2.74
C LYS A 49 11.69 -2.45 2.96
N GLN A 50 11.16 -2.21 4.14
CA GLN A 50 9.73 -2.30 4.38
C GLN A 50 8.98 -1.24 3.58
N ILE A 51 9.41 0.03 3.62
CA ILE A 51 8.81 1.09 2.78
C ILE A 51 8.98 0.78 1.29
N PHE A 52 10.18 0.34 0.87
CA PHE A 52 10.45 -0.09 -0.50
C PHE A 52 9.46 -1.15 -1.00
N ASN A 53 9.14 -2.13 -0.16
CA ASN A 53 8.21 -3.21 -0.52
C ASN A 53 6.73 -2.78 -0.47
N LEU A 54 6.37 -1.78 0.33
CA LEU A 54 5.04 -1.21 0.35
C LEU A 54 4.72 -0.48 -0.96
N ALA A 55 5.66 0.31 -1.47
CA ALA A 55 5.57 1.04 -2.73
C ALA A 55 4.20 1.71 -2.95
N GLU A 56 3.70 2.40 -1.94
CA GLU A 56 2.41 3.08 -1.95
C GLU A 56 2.52 4.39 -2.74
N THR A 57 1.52 4.70 -3.57
CA THR A 57 1.53 5.88 -4.43
C THR A 57 0.92 7.10 -3.74
N ALA A 58 1.05 8.25 -4.38
CA ALA A 58 0.59 9.55 -3.88
C ALA A 58 -0.81 9.51 -3.23
N TYR A 59 -0.90 9.95 -1.98
CA TYR A 59 -2.05 9.95 -1.06
C TYR A 59 -2.53 8.58 -0.57
N ASP A 60 -1.93 7.47 -1.03
CA ASP A 60 -2.23 6.10 -0.57
C ASP A 60 -1.15 5.53 0.37
N GLU A 61 -0.23 6.36 0.86
CA GLU A 61 0.95 5.97 1.66
C GLU A 61 0.60 5.67 3.13
N TYR A 62 -0.55 5.06 3.40
CA TYR A 62 -1.07 4.85 4.76
C TYR A 62 -0.14 4.00 5.62
N ARG A 63 0.32 2.86 5.11
CA ARG A 63 1.19 1.94 5.85
C ARG A 63 2.60 2.50 6.00
N SER A 64 3.09 3.19 4.99
CA SER A 64 4.40 3.86 5.02
C SER A 64 4.42 4.97 6.07
N ALA A 65 3.40 5.81 6.11
CA ALA A 65 3.23 6.85 7.12
C ALA A 65 3.08 6.25 8.53
N ASP A 66 2.26 5.21 8.70
CA ASP A 66 2.05 4.52 9.97
C ASP A 66 3.35 3.92 10.51
N GLN A 67 4.15 3.31 9.65
CA GLN A 67 5.44 2.76 10.04
C GLN A 67 6.38 3.85 10.57
N TRP A 68 6.47 4.99 9.88
CA TRP A 68 7.31 6.09 10.35
C TRP A 68 6.80 6.70 11.65
N MET A 69 5.49 6.93 11.77
CA MET A 69 4.88 7.48 12.99
C MET A 69 5.09 6.55 14.19
N THR A 70 4.88 5.25 14.02
CA THR A 70 5.11 4.24 15.06
C THR A 70 6.58 4.21 15.48
N PHE A 71 7.49 4.19 14.51
CA PHE A 71 8.92 4.20 14.81
C PHE A 71 9.35 5.47 15.57
N LEU A 72 8.94 6.66 15.10
CA LEU A 72 9.28 7.93 15.75
C LEU A 72 8.70 8.05 17.15
N THR A 73 7.47 7.58 17.38
CA THR A 73 6.87 7.48 18.72
C THR A 73 7.72 6.61 19.64
N SER A 74 8.19 5.47 19.16
CA SER A 74 9.10 4.59 19.92
C SER A 74 10.45 5.23 20.25
N GLN A 75 10.88 6.22 19.47
CA GLN A 75 12.10 7.00 19.70
C GLN A 75 11.88 8.21 20.62
N GLY A 76 10.65 8.43 21.09
CA GLY A 76 10.29 9.49 22.05
C GLY A 76 9.84 10.80 21.40
N PHE A 77 9.49 10.79 20.11
CA PHE A 77 8.85 11.93 19.46
C PHE A 77 7.36 11.99 19.81
N THR A 78 6.84 13.20 19.93
CA THR A 78 5.40 13.45 19.90
C THR A 78 4.99 13.59 18.44
N VAL A 79 4.03 12.78 18.00
CA VAL A 79 3.61 12.71 16.59
C VAL A 79 2.19 13.26 16.47
N GLU A 80 2.02 14.23 15.58
CA GLU A 80 0.74 14.78 15.14
C GLU A 80 0.42 14.22 13.75
N ARG A 81 -0.70 13.52 13.63
CA ARG A 81 -1.14 12.83 12.41
C ARG A 81 -2.17 13.67 11.66
N GLY A 82 -2.24 13.52 10.34
CA GLY A 82 -3.32 14.07 9.52
C GLY A 82 -3.23 15.57 9.33
N VAL A 83 -2.03 16.15 9.48
CA VAL A 83 -1.83 17.60 9.30
C VAL A 83 -2.26 18.07 7.92
N ALA A 84 -2.73 19.30 7.80
CA ALA A 84 -3.32 19.85 6.58
C ALA A 84 -4.52 19.05 6.03
N GLY A 85 -5.16 18.23 6.85
CA GLY A 85 -6.25 17.36 6.45
C GLY A 85 -5.82 16.21 5.54
N ILE A 86 -4.53 15.89 5.46
CA ILE A 86 -3.98 14.79 4.67
C ILE A 86 -3.71 13.60 5.60
N PRO A 87 -4.45 12.49 5.52
CA PRO A 87 -4.34 11.39 6.48
C PRO A 87 -2.95 10.76 6.60
N THR A 88 -2.18 10.82 5.52
CA THR A 88 -0.82 10.28 5.44
C THR A 88 0.26 11.29 5.81
N ALA A 89 -0.07 12.60 5.99
CA ALA A 89 0.86 13.62 6.46
C ALA A 89 0.95 13.66 7.99
N PHE A 90 2.14 13.94 8.52
CA PHE A 90 2.36 14.03 9.97
C PHE A 90 3.49 15.00 10.34
N VAL A 91 3.51 15.44 11.59
CA VAL A 91 4.64 16.18 12.19
C VAL A 91 5.09 15.46 13.46
N ALA A 92 6.36 15.08 13.51
CA ALA A 92 6.97 14.47 14.69
C ALA A 92 7.94 15.44 15.35
N THR A 93 7.74 15.73 16.62
CA THR A 93 8.49 16.76 17.38
C THR A 93 9.28 16.14 18.53
N TYR A 94 10.56 16.51 18.66
CA TYR A 94 11.40 16.15 19.81
C TYR A 94 12.20 17.34 20.33
N GLY A 95 12.34 17.46 21.66
CA GLY A 95 13.03 18.56 22.32
C GLY A 95 12.09 19.71 22.68
N SER A 96 12.64 20.81 23.09
CA SER A 96 11.89 22.02 23.47
C SER A 96 12.72 23.28 23.39
N GLY A 97 12.08 24.41 23.10
CA GLY A 97 12.73 25.70 22.95
C GLY A 97 13.35 25.91 21.57
N SER A 98 14.06 27.03 21.41
CA SER A 98 14.68 27.44 20.16
C SER A 98 16.17 27.08 20.14
N PRO A 99 16.77 26.90 18.95
CA PRO A 99 16.13 26.96 17.60
C PRO A 99 15.25 25.78 17.30
N VAL A 100 14.28 25.98 16.36
CA VAL A 100 13.38 24.93 15.84
C VAL A 100 13.83 24.56 14.43
N ILE A 101 14.38 23.38 14.26
CA ILE A 101 14.92 22.89 12.96
C ILE A 101 14.00 21.81 12.39
N GLY A 102 13.55 22.05 11.16
CA GLY A 102 12.74 21.10 10.40
C GLY A 102 13.56 20.17 9.52
N MET A 103 13.05 18.96 9.28
CA MET A 103 13.49 18.00 8.25
C MET A 103 12.28 17.45 7.51
N MET A 104 12.36 17.26 6.20
CA MET A 104 11.27 16.69 5.38
C MET A 104 11.55 15.23 5.06
N ALA A 105 10.51 14.40 5.12
CA ALA A 105 10.53 13.00 4.74
C ALA A 105 9.43 12.74 3.70
N GLU A 106 9.81 12.22 2.54
CA GLU A 106 8.91 11.73 1.49
C GLU A 106 8.91 10.20 1.49
N TYR A 107 7.83 9.57 1.02
CA TYR A 107 7.69 8.11 1.06
C TYR A 107 6.70 7.56 0.01
N ASP A 108 6.24 8.37 -0.94
CA ASP A 108 5.42 7.93 -2.06
C ASP A 108 6.25 7.25 -3.16
N ALA A 109 5.62 6.31 -3.87
CA ALA A 109 6.19 5.55 -4.97
C ALA A 109 5.56 5.96 -6.31
N ILE A 110 6.25 5.63 -7.41
CA ILE A 110 5.77 5.92 -8.77
C ILE A 110 5.04 4.71 -9.34
N ALA A 111 3.86 4.94 -9.92
CA ALA A 111 3.06 3.90 -10.55
C ALA A 111 3.80 3.21 -11.71
N ARG A 112 3.58 1.90 -11.87
CA ARG A 112 4.15 1.07 -12.95
C ARG A 112 5.68 0.96 -12.97
N MET A 113 6.33 1.17 -11.82
CA MET A 113 7.79 1.11 -11.68
C MET A 113 8.27 -0.08 -10.84
N SER A 114 7.45 -1.12 -10.69
CA SER A 114 7.83 -2.33 -9.96
C SER A 114 9.07 -2.99 -10.57
N GLN A 115 10.10 -3.19 -9.76
CA GLN A 115 11.40 -3.72 -10.17
C GLN A 115 12.06 -4.48 -9.02
N ASP A 116 12.73 -5.59 -9.33
CA ASP A 116 13.54 -6.36 -8.39
C ASP A 116 14.89 -5.68 -8.11
N THR A 117 15.51 -6.00 -6.98
CA THR A 117 16.84 -5.51 -6.58
C THR A 117 17.97 -6.31 -7.27
N VAL A 118 17.87 -6.43 -8.58
CA VAL A 118 18.86 -7.09 -9.45
C VAL A 118 19.46 -6.10 -10.46
N PRO A 119 20.70 -6.29 -10.95
CA PRO A 119 21.38 -5.32 -11.79
C PRO A 119 20.93 -5.36 -13.27
N TYR A 120 19.70 -5.77 -13.55
CA TYR A 120 19.07 -5.82 -14.89
C TYR A 120 17.57 -5.62 -14.78
N PRO A 121 16.86 -5.26 -15.87
CA PRO A 121 15.41 -5.07 -15.84
C PRO A 121 14.70 -6.36 -15.44
N LYS A 122 13.95 -6.31 -14.33
CA LYS A 122 13.14 -7.43 -13.85
C LYS A 122 11.95 -6.90 -13.08
N VAL A 123 10.84 -6.76 -13.77
CA VAL A 123 9.57 -6.36 -13.15
C VAL A 123 9.10 -7.43 -12.17
N LEU A 124 8.88 -7.09 -10.90
CA LEU A 124 8.35 -8.03 -9.90
C LEU A 124 6.85 -8.25 -10.09
N VAL A 125 6.08 -7.17 -10.18
CA VAL A 125 4.64 -7.22 -10.36
C VAL A 125 4.25 -6.28 -11.49
N PRO A 126 3.80 -6.79 -12.64
CA PRO A 126 3.41 -5.96 -13.77
C PRO A 126 2.33 -4.94 -13.39
N GLY A 127 2.59 -3.66 -13.70
CA GLY A 127 1.68 -2.56 -13.41
C GLY A 127 1.73 -2.04 -11.96
N ALA A 128 2.43 -2.70 -11.04
CA ALA A 128 2.61 -2.21 -9.68
C ALA A 128 3.61 -1.04 -9.60
N ALA A 129 3.51 -0.28 -8.52
CA ALA A 129 4.39 0.85 -8.24
C ALA A 129 5.80 0.41 -7.76
N GLY A 130 6.75 1.34 -7.78
CA GLY A 130 8.10 1.16 -7.26
C GLY A 130 8.75 2.50 -6.93
N HIS A 131 9.72 2.49 -6.02
CA HIS A 131 10.41 3.69 -5.57
C HIS A 131 11.50 4.15 -6.56
N ALA A 132 11.07 4.58 -7.76
CA ALA A 132 11.97 5.03 -8.82
C ALA A 132 12.53 6.45 -8.61
N CYS A 133 12.06 7.19 -7.61
CA CYS A 133 12.64 8.44 -7.13
C CYS A 133 13.43 8.25 -5.82
N GLY A 134 13.29 7.10 -5.17
CA GLY A 134 14.01 6.77 -3.93
C GLY A 134 13.43 7.41 -2.67
N HIS A 135 12.14 7.73 -2.64
CA HIS A 135 11.51 8.31 -1.45
C HIS A 135 11.52 7.37 -0.24
N ASN A 136 11.60 6.04 -0.45
CA ASN A 136 11.89 5.09 0.64
C ASN A 136 13.23 5.42 1.35
N LEU A 137 14.24 5.89 0.59
CA LEU A 137 15.54 6.29 1.12
C LEU A 137 15.51 7.71 1.70
N LEU A 138 14.82 8.64 1.00
CA LEU A 138 14.66 10.01 1.46
C LEU A 138 14.00 10.04 2.84
N GLY A 139 12.86 9.37 3.00
CA GLY A 139 12.18 9.23 4.27
C GLY A 139 13.08 8.60 5.34
N THR A 140 13.77 7.51 5.00
CA THR A 140 14.69 6.82 5.93
C THR A 140 15.83 7.74 6.40
N GLY A 141 16.47 8.45 5.49
CA GLY A 141 17.58 9.36 5.83
C GLY A 141 17.14 10.52 6.72
N SER A 142 15.97 11.11 6.43
CA SER A 142 15.39 12.19 7.23
C SER A 142 14.97 11.73 8.62
N VAL A 143 14.29 10.59 8.72
CA VAL A 143 13.92 9.95 10.00
C VAL A 143 15.17 9.64 10.83
N ALA A 144 16.17 9.00 10.22
CA ALA A 144 17.43 8.67 10.89
C ALA A 144 18.17 9.92 11.37
N GLY A 145 18.21 10.99 10.56
CA GLY A 145 18.81 12.29 10.91
C GLY A 145 18.11 12.94 12.10
N ALA A 146 16.78 13.00 12.10
CA ALA A 146 15.99 13.55 13.18
C ALA A 146 16.18 12.75 14.49
N VAL A 147 16.20 11.41 14.42
CA VAL A 147 16.47 10.56 15.59
C VAL A 147 17.91 10.77 16.08
N ALA A 148 18.91 10.91 15.20
CA ALA A 148 20.27 11.21 15.63
C ALA A 148 20.38 12.55 16.38
N VAL A 149 19.65 13.58 15.92
CA VAL A 149 19.53 14.87 16.62
C VAL A 149 18.86 14.71 17.98
N SER A 150 17.79 13.91 18.08
CA SER A 150 17.11 13.65 19.36
C SER A 150 18.05 13.00 20.39
N LYS A 151 18.92 12.05 19.95
CA LYS A 151 19.93 11.43 20.83
C LYS A 151 20.97 12.45 21.32
N TRP A 152 21.37 13.41 20.46
CA TRP A 152 22.26 14.50 20.84
C TRP A 152 21.58 15.43 21.83
N LEU A 153 20.35 15.90 21.59
CA LEU A 153 19.58 16.72 22.52
C LEU A 153 19.44 16.05 23.88
N ALA A 154 19.07 14.75 23.91
CA ALA A 154 18.95 13.98 25.15
C ALA A 154 20.28 13.86 25.91
N SER A 155 21.40 13.69 25.22
CA SER A 155 22.72 13.49 25.83
C SER A 155 23.35 14.78 26.36
N THR A 156 23.06 15.91 25.71
CA THR A 156 23.68 17.21 26.06
C THR A 156 22.79 18.06 26.95
N GLY A 157 21.48 17.88 26.92
CA GLY A 157 20.50 18.76 27.53
C GLY A 157 20.47 20.16 26.89
N ALA A 158 20.93 20.28 25.66
CA ALA A 158 20.88 21.53 24.89
C ALA A 158 19.42 21.95 24.65
N SER A 159 19.18 23.27 24.64
CA SER A 159 17.88 23.80 24.16
C SER A 159 17.80 23.69 22.66
N GLY A 160 16.63 23.32 22.13
CA GLY A 160 16.34 23.21 20.73
C GLY A 160 15.24 22.18 20.45
N THR A 161 14.62 22.33 19.32
CA THR A 161 13.55 21.43 18.87
C THR A 161 13.86 20.91 17.46
N VAL A 162 13.78 19.61 17.25
CA VAL A 162 13.77 19.02 15.92
C VAL A 162 12.36 18.60 15.56
N LYS A 163 11.89 19.01 14.38
CA LYS A 163 10.61 18.59 13.80
C LYS A 163 10.85 17.83 12.50
N LEU A 164 10.29 16.62 12.41
CA LEU A 164 10.25 15.87 11.16
C LEU A 164 8.86 15.97 10.55
N PHE A 165 8.80 16.35 9.29
CA PHE A 165 7.59 16.50 8.52
C PHE A 165 7.46 15.30 7.58
N GLY A 166 6.45 14.47 7.80
CA GLY A 166 6.03 13.44 6.83
C GLY A 166 5.24 14.10 5.71
N CYS A 167 5.83 14.13 4.53
CA CYS A 167 5.34 14.86 3.36
C CYS A 167 4.91 13.87 2.27
N PRO A 168 3.63 13.48 2.20
CA PRO A 168 3.12 12.56 1.18
C PRO A 168 2.97 13.22 -0.18
N ALA A 169 2.81 12.39 -1.22
CA ALA A 169 2.33 12.78 -2.55
C ALA A 169 3.21 13.82 -3.27
N GLU A 170 4.53 13.71 -3.19
CA GLU A 170 5.45 14.56 -3.97
C GLU A 170 5.29 14.28 -5.47
N GLU A 171 5.14 13.01 -5.87
CA GLU A 171 5.03 12.55 -7.24
C GLU A 171 3.69 12.94 -7.89
N GLY A 172 3.56 14.22 -8.19
CA GLY A 172 2.40 14.78 -8.90
C GLY A 172 1.19 15.15 -8.05
N GLY A 173 1.20 14.86 -6.75
CA GLY A 173 0.13 15.20 -5.83
C GLY A 173 0.28 16.58 -5.17
N GLY A 174 1.52 17.03 -4.96
CA GLY A 174 1.84 18.34 -4.38
C GLY A 174 1.46 18.46 -2.91
N GLY A 175 1.67 17.41 -2.11
CA GLY A 175 1.27 17.36 -0.70
C GLY A 175 1.80 18.54 0.12
N LYS A 176 3.06 18.95 -0.08
CA LYS A 176 3.65 20.09 0.64
C LYS A 176 2.99 21.43 0.31
N ALA A 177 2.39 21.57 -0.88
CA ALA A 177 1.66 22.79 -1.21
C ALA A 177 0.38 22.95 -0.37
N TYR A 178 -0.32 21.86 -0.06
CA TYR A 178 -1.43 21.84 0.88
C TYR A 178 -0.97 22.07 2.32
N MET A 179 0.09 21.39 2.75
CA MET A 179 0.70 21.59 4.09
C MET A 179 1.16 23.05 4.27
N MET A 180 1.71 23.66 3.22
CA MET A 180 2.12 25.05 3.22
C MET A 180 0.92 25.99 3.35
N ARG A 181 -0.17 25.75 2.64
CA ARG A 181 -1.40 26.53 2.71
C ARG A 181 -2.01 26.53 4.12
N GLU A 182 -1.96 25.40 4.81
CA GLU A 182 -2.49 25.23 6.18
C GLU A 182 -1.47 25.63 7.27
N GLY A 183 -0.36 26.27 6.92
CA GLY A 183 0.60 26.81 7.89
C GLY A 183 1.45 25.76 8.63
N VAL A 184 1.50 24.52 8.16
CA VAL A 184 2.19 23.41 8.86
C VAL A 184 3.68 23.68 9.10
N PHE A 185 4.32 24.49 8.25
CA PHE A 185 5.74 24.83 8.34
C PHE A 185 6.02 26.14 9.10
N GLU A 186 5.03 26.71 9.75
CA GLU A 186 5.23 27.94 10.52
C GLU A 186 6.04 27.71 11.81
N GLY A 187 6.73 28.75 12.28
CA GLY A 187 7.50 28.73 13.52
C GLY A 187 8.81 27.95 13.45
N LEU A 188 9.31 27.63 12.27
CA LEU A 188 10.64 27.06 12.07
C LEU A 188 11.70 28.15 11.88
N ASP A 189 12.89 27.93 12.43
CA ASP A 189 14.05 28.79 12.21
C ASP A 189 14.81 28.42 10.92
N ALA A 190 14.88 27.13 10.59
CA ALA A 190 15.46 26.60 9.36
C ALA A 190 14.89 25.21 9.01
N MET A 191 14.95 24.85 7.72
CA MET A 191 14.58 23.56 7.18
C MET A 191 15.78 22.89 6.51
N LEU A 192 15.90 21.57 6.68
CA LEU A 192 16.87 20.74 5.99
C LEU A 192 16.14 19.76 5.07
N ASP A 193 16.61 19.69 3.84
CA ASP A 193 16.09 18.86 2.75
C ASP A 193 17.24 18.12 2.10
N TRP A 194 16.95 16.94 1.55
CA TRP A 194 17.89 16.18 0.74
C TRP A 194 17.17 15.32 -0.29
N HIS A 195 17.91 14.87 -1.30
CA HIS A 195 17.33 13.95 -2.29
C HIS A 195 18.34 12.85 -2.69
N PRO A 196 17.89 11.58 -2.81
CA PRO A 196 18.69 10.51 -3.39
C PRO A 196 19.13 10.84 -4.82
N ASP A 197 20.39 10.56 -5.14
CA ASP A 197 20.98 10.83 -6.47
C ASP A 197 22.06 9.78 -6.78
N THR A 198 22.74 9.92 -7.89
CA THR A 198 23.97 9.21 -8.27
C THR A 198 25.25 9.95 -7.86
N ARG A 199 25.14 11.09 -7.18
CA ARG A 199 26.27 11.96 -6.79
C ARG A 199 26.02 12.66 -5.45
N ASN A 200 27.09 13.11 -4.82
CA ASN A 200 27.05 13.89 -3.59
C ASN A 200 27.35 15.35 -3.91
N THR A 201 26.39 16.25 -3.80
CA THR A 201 26.56 17.66 -4.12
C THR A 201 25.55 18.53 -3.37
N VAL A 202 25.85 19.80 -3.21
CA VAL A 202 24.94 20.80 -2.62
C VAL A 202 24.04 21.37 -3.70
N ASN A 203 22.78 21.58 -3.36
CA ASN A 203 21.82 22.26 -4.23
C ASN A 203 21.79 23.76 -3.87
N ARG A 204 22.42 24.60 -4.71
CA ARG A 204 22.48 26.08 -4.53
C ARG A 204 21.49 26.83 -5.40
N THR A 205 20.85 26.16 -6.32
CA THR A 205 20.12 26.80 -7.40
C THR A 205 18.61 26.72 -7.22
N SER A 206 17.90 27.57 -7.92
CA SER A 206 16.45 27.49 -8.03
C SER A 206 16.03 26.25 -8.82
N GLY A 207 14.75 25.95 -8.90
CA GLY A 207 14.14 24.94 -9.76
C GLY A 207 13.07 25.61 -10.63
N LEU A 208 12.20 24.79 -11.25
CA LEU A 208 11.08 25.32 -12.01
C LEU A 208 9.81 25.35 -11.16
N ALA A 209 9.12 26.49 -11.17
CA ALA A 209 7.72 26.52 -10.81
C ALA A 209 6.90 25.71 -11.81
N ASN A 210 5.81 25.09 -11.38
CA ASN A 210 4.92 24.37 -12.27
C ASN A 210 3.44 24.46 -11.85
N VAL A 211 2.56 24.20 -12.82
CA VAL A 211 1.14 23.90 -12.60
C VAL A 211 0.78 22.69 -13.44
N GLN A 212 0.09 21.73 -12.83
CA GLN A 212 -0.57 20.64 -13.52
C GLN A 212 -2.07 20.92 -13.57
N VAL A 213 -2.65 20.87 -14.77
CA VAL A 213 -4.07 21.14 -14.98
C VAL A 213 -4.67 20.12 -15.94
N GLN A 214 -5.85 19.63 -15.60
CA GLN A 214 -6.66 18.81 -16.50
C GLN A 214 -7.79 19.63 -17.05
N PHE A 215 -7.90 19.71 -18.37
CA PHE A 215 -9.04 20.28 -19.07
C PHE A 215 -9.97 19.14 -19.51
N THR A 216 -11.26 19.34 -19.33
CA THR A 216 -12.30 18.40 -19.76
C THR A 216 -13.31 19.14 -20.62
N PHE A 217 -13.52 18.61 -21.81
CA PHE A 217 -14.52 19.13 -22.74
C PHE A 217 -15.73 18.21 -22.75
N THR A 218 -16.93 18.81 -22.80
CA THR A 218 -18.21 18.09 -22.88
C THR A 218 -18.96 18.56 -24.10
N GLY A 219 -19.29 17.63 -24.98
CA GLY A 219 -19.99 17.81 -26.22
C GLY A 219 -21.31 17.06 -26.25
N LYS A 220 -21.67 16.56 -27.42
CA LYS A 220 -22.90 15.79 -27.65
C LYS A 220 -22.63 14.60 -28.57
N SER A 221 -22.97 13.41 -28.11
CA SER A 221 -22.82 12.18 -28.87
C SER A 221 -23.81 12.11 -30.02
N SER A 222 -23.40 11.52 -31.16
CA SER A 222 -24.23 11.14 -32.28
C SER A 222 -23.55 10.03 -33.08
N HIS A 223 -24.31 9.45 -34.05
CA HIS A 223 -23.73 8.48 -34.98
C HIS A 223 -22.87 9.20 -36.01
N ALA A 224 -21.55 8.96 -36.00
CA ALA A 224 -20.57 9.73 -36.77
C ALA A 224 -20.78 9.71 -38.28
N SER A 225 -21.39 8.66 -38.84
CA SER A 225 -21.74 8.59 -40.28
C SER A 225 -23.22 8.78 -40.58
N GLY A 226 -24.12 8.48 -39.62
CA GLY A 226 -25.59 8.50 -39.85
C GLY A 226 -26.23 9.85 -39.56
N ALA A 227 -25.69 10.61 -38.59
CA ALA A 227 -26.20 11.93 -38.19
C ALA A 227 -25.09 12.78 -37.55
N PRO A 228 -23.93 13.01 -38.22
CA PRO A 228 -22.82 13.75 -37.64
C PRO A 228 -23.18 15.18 -37.22
N GLU A 229 -24.08 15.82 -37.94
CA GLU A 229 -24.56 17.18 -37.68
C GLU A 229 -25.32 17.33 -36.37
N ALA A 230 -25.86 16.25 -35.82
CA ALA A 230 -26.51 16.20 -34.51
C ALA A 230 -25.56 16.19 -33.34
N GLY A 231 -24.29 15.83 -33.58
CA GLY A 231 -23.21 15.74 -32.57
C GLY A 231 -22.45 17.05 -32.37
N ARG A 232 -21.67 17.10 -31.29
CA ARG A 232 -20.61 18.07 -31.02
C ARG A 232 -19.45 17.30 -30.38
N SER A 233 -18.34 17.24 -31.10
CA SER A 233 -17.20 16.41 -30.69
C SER A 233 -16.37 17.12 -29.61
N ALA A 234 -16.31 16.51 -28.44
CA ALA A 234 -15.42 16.97 -27.37
C ALA A 234 -13.95 16.74 -27.72
N LEU A 235 -13.64 15.72 -28.54
CA LEU A 235 -12.28 15.46 -29.02
C LEU A 235 -11.80 16.59 -29.95
N ASP A 236 -12.67 17.08 -30.87
CA ASP A 236 -12.32 18.20 -31.75
C ASP A 236 -12.00 19.46 -30.93
N ALA A 237 -12.68 19.64 -29.78
CA ALA A 237 -12.36 20.73 -28.84
C ALA A 237 -10.99 20.57 -28.20
N VAL A 238 -10.60 19.34 -27.81
CA VAL A 238 -9.24 19.03 -27.29
C VAL A 238 -8.21 19.31 -28.38
N GLU A 239 -8.42 18.84 -29.62
CA GLU A 239 -7.49 19.05 -30.73
C GLU A 239 -7.33 20.53 -31.06
N ALA A 240 -8.45 21.29 -31.10
CA ALA A 240 -8.41 22.73 -31.30
C ALA A 240 -7.66 23.46 -30.18
N PHE A 241 -7.87 23.05 -28.93
CA PHE A 241 -7.16 23.60 -27.79
C PHE A 241 -5.66 23.27 -27.85
N ASP A 242 -5.28 22.04 -28.15
CA ASP A 242 -3.89 21.61 -28.29
C ASP A 242 -3.18 22.38 -29.43
N TYR A 243 -3.89 22.65 -30.51
CA TYR A 243 -3.37 23.49 -31.59
C TYR A 243 -3.10 24.93 -31.13
N LEU A 244 -4.03 25.55 -30.43
CA LEU A 244 -3.85 26.89 -29.85
C LEU A 244 -2.69 26.94 -28.86
N MET A 245 -2.55 25.92 -28.04
CA MET A 245 -1.43 25.81 -27.12
C MET A 245 -0.08 25.61 -27.82
N ASN A 246 -0.06 24.92 -28.96
CA ASN A 246 1.17 24.77 -29.77
C ASN A 246 1.56 26.12 -30.41
N LEU A 247 0.64 26.96 -30.83
CA LEU A 247 0.91 28.33 -31.28
C LEU A 247 1.44 29.21 -30.13
N MET A 248 0.93 29.04 -28.92
CA MET A 248 1.37 29.78 -27.75
C MET A 248 2.85 29.53 -27.39
N ARG A 249 3.41 28.37 -27.74
CA ARG A 249 4.81 27.99 -27.41
C ARG A 249 5.83 28.99 -27.93
N GLU A 250 5.56 29.64 -29.05
CA GLU A 250 6.42 30.68 -29.61
C GLU A 250 6.41 31.98 -28.81
N HIS A 251 5.35 32.18 -28.01
CA HIS A 251 5.08 33.46 -27.31
C HIS A 251 5.21 33.32 -25.78
N VAL A 252 6.06 32.45 -25.33
CA VAL A 252 6.46 32.28 -23.93
C VAL A 252 7.98 32.33 -23.80
N PRO A 253 8.56 32.64 -22.63
CA PRO A 253 10.02 32.59 -22.44
C PRO A 253 10.60 31.25 -22.84
N GLN A 254 11.75 31.25 -23.47
CA GLN A 254 12.42 30.04 -23.98
C GLN A 254 12.73 29.01 -22.88
N THR A 255 12.86 29.43 -21.64
CA THR A 255 13.04 28.60 -20.46
C THR A 255 11.76 27.91 -19.99
N SER A 256 10.59 28.27 -20.56
CA SER A 256 9.33 27.64 -20.23
C SER A 256 9.16 26.30 -20.95
N ARG A 257 8.34 25.41 -20.36
CA ARG A 257 7.94 24.12 -20.93
C ARG A 257 6.43 23.93 -20.84
N ILE A 258 5.83 23.47 -21.90
CA ILE A 258 4.40 23.14 -22.01
C ILE A 258 4.33 21.71 -22.51
N HIS A 259 3.88 20.79 -21.67
CA HIS A 259 3.71 19.38 -22.00
C HIS A 259 2.25 18.97 -21.85
N TYR A 260 1.78 18.05 -22.68
CA TYR A 260 0.43 17.50 -22.49
C TYR A 260 0.31 16.05 -22.91
N VAL A 261 -0.78 15.44 -22.46
CA VAL A 261 -1.25 14.13 -22.89
C VAL A 261 -2.77 14.13 -22.92
N ILE A 262 -3.37 13.63 -23.99
CA ILE A 262 -4.82 13.36 -24.05
C ILE A 262 -5.11 12.16 -23.17
N THR A 263 -5.90 12.35 -22.13
CA THR A 263 -6.23 11.31 -21.14
C THR A 263 -7.52 10.57 -21.46
N ASP A 264 -8.42 11.20 -22.25
CA ASP A 264 -9.65 10.60 -22.78
C ASP A 264 -9.94 11.24 -24.15
N GLY A 265 -10.00 10.43 -25.20
CA GLY A 265 -10.29 10.87 -26.58
C GLY A 265 -11.58 10.25 -27.14
N GLY A 266 -12.43 9.64 -26.31
CA GLY A 266 -13.63 8.91 -26.74
C GLY A 266 -13.39 7.41 -26.86
N LYS A 267 -14.43 6.65 -27.22
CA LYS A 267 -14.46 5.18 -27.12
C LYS A 267 -14.47 4.44 -28.46
N ALA A 268 -15.12 4.99 -29.47
CA ALA A 268 -15.30 4.32 -30.77
C ALA A 268 -15.37 5.34 -31.90
N PRO A 269 -14.74 5.08 -33.07
CA PRO A 269 -14.65 6.05 -34.16
C PRO A 269 -15.97 6.32 -34.87
N ASN A 270 -16.96 5.47 -34.71
CA ASN A 270 -18.32 5.64 -35.25
C ASN A 270 -19.29 6.37 -34.31
N VAL A 271 -18.79 6.86 -33.17
CA VAL A 271 -19.55 7.65 -32.17
C VAL A 271 -18.84 8.97 -31.95
N VAL A 272 -19.54 10.11 -32.20
CA VAL A 272 -19.00 11.43 -31.89
C VAL A 272 -18.77 11.52 -30.39
N PRO A 273 -17.51 11.79 -29.91
CA PRO A 273 -17.22 11.84 -28.49
C PRO A 273 -17.96 12.97 -27.76
N ASP A 274 -18.73 12.63 -26.74
CA ASP A 274 -19.43 13.57 -25.87
C ASP A 274 -18.58 14.05 -24.69
N LYS A 275 -17.44 13.38 -24.44
CA LYS A 275 -16.46 13.79 -23.44
C LYS A 275 -15.05 13.50 -23.95
N ALA A 276 -14.15 14.44 -23.73
CA ALA A 276 -12.72 14.27 -23.94
C ALA A 276 -11.93 15.10 -22.92
N SER A 277 -10.72 14.63 -22.58
CA SER A 277 -9.89 15.29 -21.57
C SER A 277 -8.43 15.30 -21.97
N VAL A 278 -7.74 16.40 -21.65
CA VAL A 278 -6.30 16.58 -21.86
C VAL A 278 -5.66 17.13 -20.59
N LYS A 279 -4.49 16.60 -20.22
CA LYS A 279 -3.74 17.04 -19.04
C LYS A 279 -2.47 17.75 -19.46
N TYR A 280 -2.25 18.92 -18.88
CA TYR A 280 -1.10 19.79 -19.14
C TYR A 280 -0.21 19.94 -17.92
N PHE A 281 1.10 20.08 -18.17
CA PHE A 281 2.08 20.71 -17.28
C PHE A 281 2.59 21.99 -17.90
N PHE A 282 2.54 23.09 -17.14
CA PHE A 282 3.20 24.36 -17.44
C PHE A 282 4.35 24.56 -16.48
N ARG A 283 5.56 24.82 -16.99
CA ARG A 283 6.77 24.98 -16.19
C ARG A 283 7.56 26.20 -16.62
N SER A 284 8.13 26.94 -15.66
CA SER A 284 9.03 28.06 -15.89
C SER A 284 9.90 28.34 -14.65
N PRO A 285 11.07 28.97 -14.78
CA PRO A 285 11.84 29.47 -13.63
C PRO A 285 11.10 30.49 -12.76
N SER A 286 10.02 31.10 -13.25
CA SER A 286 9.17 32.06 -12.53
C SER A 286 7.73 31.55 -12.47
N ARG A 287 7.15 31.54 -11.27
CA ARG A 287 5.73 31.24 -11.05
C ARG A 287 4.79 32.25 -11.71
N GLU A 288 5.22 33.52 -11.83
CA GLU A 288 4.45 34.56 -12.49
C GLU A 288 4.26 34.22 -13.99
N VAL A 289 5.31 33.71 -14.64
CA VAL A 289 5.25 33.23 -16.03
C VAL A 289 4.35 32.00 -16.14
N VAL A 290 4.41 31.07 -15.18
CA VAL A 290 3.50 29.89 -15.15
C VAL A 290 2.05 30.32 -15.01
N GLN A 291 1.77 31.32 -14.18
CA GLN A 291 0.42 31.87 -13.99
C GLN A 291 -0.09 32.60 -15.26
N ASP A 292 0.80 33.34 -15.98
CA ASP A 292 0.45 33.94 -17.27
C ASP A 292 0.09 32.86 -18.30
N ILE A 293 0.92 31.82 -18.41
CA ILE A 293 0.66 30.69 -19.32
C ILE A 293 -0.69 30.05 -18.99
N LEU A 294 -0.96 29.77 -17.72
CA LEU A 294 -2.23 29.20 -17.27
C LEU A 294 -3.43 30.10 -17.63
N SER A 295 -3.31 31.40 -17.37
CA SER A 295 -4.38 32.37 -17.70
C SER A 295 -4.70 32.40 -19.19
N ARG A 296 -3.65 32.31 -20.03
CA ARG A 296 -3.82 32.28 -21.49
C ARG A 296 -4.35 30.93 -21.96
N ALA A 297 -3.94 29.82 -21.31
CA ALA A 297 -4.44 28.46 -21.60
C ALA A 297 -5.93 28.34 -21.31
N LEU A 298 -6.41 28.92 -20.20
CA LEU A 298 -7.85 28.94 -19.88
C LEU A 298 -8.65 29.66 -21.00
N LYS A 299 -8.17 30.80 -21.47
CA LYS A 299 -8.82 31.53 -22.59
C LYS A 299 -8.77 30.72 -23.89
N ALA A 300 -7.66 30.02 -24.16
CA ALA A 300 -7.54 29.17 -25.33
C ALA A 300 -8.54 27.97 -25.27
N ALA A 301 -8.70 27.38 -24.11
CA ALA A 301 -9.66 26.30 -23.88
C ALA A 301 -11.13 26.79 -24.03
N GLU A 302 -11.45 27.95 -23.48
CA GLU A 302 -12.76 28.61 -23.70
C GLU A 302 -13.02 28.90 -25.19
N GLY A 303 -12.01 29.39 -25.91
CA GLY A 303 -12.08 29.65 -27.35
C GLY A 303 -12.30 28.36 -28.17
N ALA A 304 -11.62 27.28 -27.81
CA ALA A 304 -11.80 25.96 -28.43
C ALA A 304 -13.21 25.40 -28.18
N ALA A 305 -13.71 25.50 -26.96
CA ALA A 305 -15.05 25.08 -26.59
C ALA A 305 -16.12 25.89 -27.37
N MET A 306 -15.96 27.22 -27.46
CA MET A 306 -16.84 28.08 -28.21
C MET A 306 -16.87 27.73 -29.72
N GLY A 307 -15.68 27.50 -30.31
CA GLY A 307 -15.55 27.18 -31.73
C GLY A 307 -16.13 25.84 -32.13
N THR A 308 -16.12 24.86 -31.23
CA THR A 308 -16.62 23.52 -31.47
C THR A 308 -18.07 23.30 -30.99
N GLY A 309 -18.66 24.27 -30.31
CA GLY A 309 -20.00 24.19 -29.73
C GLY A 309 -20.07 23.20 -28.56
N THR A 310 -18.97 23.07 -27.78
CA THR A 310 -18.87 22.27 -26.57
C THR A 310 -18.82 23.16 -25.33
N THR A 311 -18.72 22.55 -24.14
CA THR A 311 -18.41 23.25 -22.89
C THR A 311 -17.07 22.76 -22.34
N MET A 312 -16.39 23.59 -21.56
CA MET A 312 -15.09 23.27 -20.96
C MET A 312 -15.17 23.46 -19.44
N ASP A 313 -14.52 22.54 -18.71
CA ASP A 313 -14.20 22.64 -17.29
C ASP A 313 -12.73 22.28 -17.08
N TYR A 314 -12.16 22.72 -15.96
CA TYR A 314 -10.76 22.40 -15.63
C TYR A 314 -10.54 22.12 -14.15
N ASP A 315 -9.56 21.27 -13.85
CA ASP A 315 -9.11 20.95 -12.50
C ASP A 315 -7.61 21.24 -12.36
N LEU A 316 -7.25 22.10 -11.41
CA LEU A 316 -5.85 22.39 -11.04
C LEU A 316 -5.33 21.24 -10.16
N VAL A 317 -4.63 20.30 -10.76
CA VAL A 317 -4.19 19.07 -10.09
C VAL A 317 -3.11 19.33 -9.03
N SER A 318 -2.10 20.15 -9.38
CA SER A 318 -1.04 20.59 -8.46
C SER A 318 -0.45 21.91 -8.92
N GLY A 319 0.26 22.58 -8.01
CA GLY A 319 0.96 23.84 -8.35
C GLY A 319 2.05 24.16 -7.36
N ASN A 320 3.29 24.27 -7.87
CA ASN A 320 4.48 24.43 -7.05
C ASN A 320 5.25 25.69 -7.46
N TYR A 321 5.80 26.37 -6.47
CA TYR A 321 6.71 27.48 -6.64
C TYR A 321 8.09 26.99 -7.08
N GLU A 322 8.87 27.84 -7.74
CA GLU A 322 10.31 27.69 -7.86
C GLU A 322 10.96 27.71 -6.48
N ARG A 323 12.13 27.08 -6.34
CA ARG A 323 12.89 27.12 -5.08
C ARG A 323 13.48 28.51 -4.84
N LEU A 324 13.43 28.98 -3.59
CA LEU A 324 14.14 30.17 -3.12
C LEU A 324 15.49 29.73 -2.52
N PRO A 325 16.62 29.96 -3.18
CA PRO A 325 17.94 29.59 -2.66
C PRO A 325 18.31 30.37 -1.41
N ASN A 326 19.15 29.75 -0.55
CA ASN A 326 19.80 30.41 0.59
C ASN A 326 21.25 29.95 0.66
N ASP A 327 22.21 30.86 0.37
CA ASP A 327 23.62 30.50 0.24
C ASP A 327 24.25 30.17 1.60
N ALA A 328 23.84 30.83 2.68
CA ALA A 328 24.32 30.51 4.03
C ALA A 328 23.93 29.07 4.44
N MET A 329 22.74 28.64 4.07
CA MET A 329 22.30 27.26 4.26
C MET A 329 23.05 26.29 3.35
N ALA A 330 23.28 26.65 2.10
CA ALA A 330 24.03 25.84 1.16
C ALA A 330 25.50 25.65 1.61
N ASP A 331 26.13 26.69 2.13
CA ASP A 331 27.48 26.62 2.70
C ASP A 331 27.52 25.71 3.93
N LEU A 332 26.54 25.80 4.83
CA LEU A 332 26.42 24.92 5.98
C LEU A 332 26.35 23.46 5.57
N VAL A 333 25.41 23.15 4.67
CA VAL A 333 25.20 21.78 4.19
C VAL A 333 26.43 21.28 3.45
N GLY A 334 27.10 22.14 2.66
CA GLY A 334 28.35 21.83 1.96
C GLY A 334 29.49 21.47 2.91
N ARG A 335 29.67 22.22 4.01
CA ARG A 335 30.63 21.85 5.08
C ARG A 335 30.29 20.50 5.72
N SER A 336 29.01 20.25 6.00
CA SER A 336 28.55 18.98 6.58
C SER A 336 28.74 17.81 5.61
N LEU A 337 28.43 17.99 4.34
CA LEU A 337 28.66 17.01 3.28
C LEU A 337 30.15 16.69 3.11
N GLY A 338 31.02 17.71 3.17
CA GLY A 338 32.47 17.53 3.13
C GLY A 338 33.01 16.73 4.33
N LYS A 339 32.40 16.88 5.53
CA LYS A 339 32.76 16.09 6.74
C LYS A 339 32.37 14.61 6.59
N VAL A 340 31.25 14.32 5.94
CA VAL A 340 30.72 12.94 5.77
C VAL A 340 31.39 12.25 4.58
N GLY A 341 31.58 12.95 3.48
CA GLY A 341 32.08 12.40 2.20
C GLY A 341 30.98 11.60 1.47
N GLY A 342 31.37 10.79 0.48
CA GLY A 342 30.48 9.88 -0.23
C GLY A 342 30.51 8.46 0.33
N ILE A 343 29.72 7.57 -0.28
CA ILE A 343 29.64 6.17 0.14
C ILE A 343 30.81 5.35 -0.40
N ARG A 344 31.18 4.29 0.35
CA ARG A 344 32.16 3.29 -0.09
C ARG A 344 31.43 1.94 -0.25
N LEU A 345 31.56 1.37 -1.43
CA LEU A 345 31.01 0.07 -1.75
C LEU A 345 31.93 -1.04 -1.24
N ASP A 346 31.35 -2.10 -0.71
CA ASP A 346 32.05 -3.35 -0.50
C ASP A 346 32.15 -4.16 -1.82
N ASP A 347 32.82 -5.33 -1.79
CA ASP A 347 33.05 -6.13 -2.99
C ASP A 347 31.74 -6.61 -3.64
N ARG A 348 30.72 -6.93 -2.87
CA ARG A 348 29.42 -7.39 -3.36
C ARG A 348 28.65 -6.24 -4.01
N GLU A 349 28.63 -5.09 -3.37
CA GLU A 349 27.98 -3.88 -3.90
C GLU A 349 28.69 -3.39 -5.16
N LEU A 350 30.03 -3.46 -5.17
CA LEU A 350 30.83 -3.11 -6.36
C LEU A 350 30.54 -4.06 -7.53
N ALA A 351 30.40 -5.36 -7.25
CA ALA A 351 30.02 -6.34 -8.28
C ALA A 351 28.62 -6.04 -8.84
N PHE A 352 27.63 -5.73 -7.97
CA PHE A 352 26.30 -5.30 -8.39
C PHE A 352 26.36 -4.02 -9.23
N ALA A 353 27.08 -3.00 -8.77
CA ALA A 353 27.20 -1.73 -9.48
C ALA A 353 27.83 -1.88 -10.86
N ARG A 354 28.89 -2.70 -10.98
CA ARG A 354 29.54 -3.00 -12.28
C ARG A 354 28.61 -3.76 -13.23
N ALA A 355 27.86 -4.73 -12.73
CA ALA A 355 26.89 -5.46 -13.54
C ALA A 355 25.78 -4.54 -14.05
N MET A 356 25.27 -3.62 -13.23
CA MET A 356 24.27 -2.64 -13.64
C MET A 356 24.82 -1.62 -14.64
N ALA A 357 26.04 -1.13 -14.45
CA ALA A 357 26.71 -0.24 -15.39
C ALA A 357 26.89 -0.91 -16.78
N ALA A 358 27.29 -2.17 -16.80
CA ALA A 358 27.43 -2.95 -18.03
C ALA A 358 26.08 -3.16 -18.74
N GLU A 359 25.04 -3.51 -18.01
CA GLU A 359 23.66 -3.66 -18.54
C GLU A 359 23.11 -2.33 -19.10
N SER A 360 23.48 -1.22 -18.47
CA SER A 360 23.04 0.13 -18.86
C SER A 360 23.93 0.75 -19.96
N GLY A 361 25.00 0.09 -20.37
CA GLY A 361 25.97 0.62 -21.36
C GLY A 361 26.74 1.84 -20.87
N VAL A 362 27.03 1.91 -19.57
CA VAL A 362 27.66 3.08 -18.91
C VAL A 362 29.04 2.72 -18.44
N ASP A 363 29.94 3.73 -18.50
CA ASP A 363 31.32 3.59 -18.04
C ASP A 363 31.37 3.25 -16.53
N ALA A 364 32.02 2.15 -16.20
CA ALA A 364 32.21 1.70 -14.84
C ALA A 364 33.01 2.67 -13.95
N ASP A 365 33.86 3.54 -14.57
CA ASP A 365 34.63 4.56 -13.84
C ASP A 365 33.70 5.60 -13.16
N LEU A 366 32.44 5.72 -13.60
CA LEU A 366 31.46 6.58 -12.96
C LEU A 366 31.06 6.09 -11.55
N ILE A 367 31.29 4.80 -11.25
CA ILE A 367 30.99 4.21 -9.92
C ILE A 367 31.86 4.88 -8.84
N ASP A 368 33.09 5.26 -9.15
CA ASP A 368 34.01 5.90 -8.22
C ASP A 368 33.47 7.27 -7.74
N LYS A 369 32.60 7.92 -8.54
CA LYS A 369 31.95 9.20 -8.16
C LYS A 369 31.02 9.08 -6.97
N LEU A 370 30.57 7.88 -6.62
CA LEU A 370 29.77 7.66 -5.42
C LEU A 370 30.54 7.98 -4.12
N SER A 371 31.89 7.91 -4.16
CA SER A 371 32.77 8.13 -3.02
C SER A 371 33.22 9.58 -2.83
N ILE A 372 33.02 10.46 -3.82
CA ILE A 372 33.49 11.84 -3.80
C ILE A 372 32.34 12.84 -3.68
N VAL A 373 32.65 14.01 -3.12
CA VAL A 373 31.75 15.17 -3.11
C VAL A 373 32.08 16.04 -4.32
N VAL A 374 31.08 16.24 -5.17
CA VAL A 374 31.21 17.07 -6.39
C VAL A 374 30.88 18.53 -5.99
N PRO A 375 31.69 19.52 -6.39
CA PRO A 375 31.35 20.92 -6.21
C PRO A 375 29.98 21.25 -6.78
N PRO A 376 29.20 22.16 -6.17
CA PRO A 376 27.95 22.62 -6.74
C PRO A 376 28.18 23.31 -8.09
N SER A 377 27.18 23.23 -8.98
CA SER A 377 27.18 24.06 -10.18
C SER A 377 27.07 25.54 -9.79
N GLU A 378 27.88 26.39 -10.39
CA GLU A 378 27.84 27.84 -10.18
C GLU A 378 26.85 28.54 -11.11
N GLU A 379 26.32 27.85 -12.11
CA GLU A 379 25.43 28.42 -13.12
C GLU A 379 23.94 28.21 -12.78
N GLY A 380 23.26 29.34 -12.64
CA GLY A 380 21.84 29.67 -12.76
C GLY A 380 20.78 28.73 -12.23
N TYR A 381 20.23 27.77 -12.86
CA TYR A 381 19.37 26.74 -12.34
C TYR A 381 19.94 25.37 -12.66
N GLU A 382 19.99 24.56 -11.63
CA GLU A 382 20.22 23.16 -11.87
C GLU A 382 18.95 22.58 -12.47
N ALA A 383 19.05 21.97 -13.54
CA ALA A 383 18.08 21.12 -14.17
C ALA A 383 16.64 21.67 -14.23
N TYR A 384 16.01 21.42 -15.31
CA TYR A 384 14.59 21.70 -15.58
C TYR A 384 13.65 20.78 -14.77
N VAL A 385 13.90 20.61 -13.46
CA VAL A 385 13.09 19.82 -12.53
C VAL A 385 12.27 20.70 -11.60
N SER A 386 11.15 20.18 -11.17
CA SER A 386 10.25 20.81 -10.20
C SER A 386 10.05 19.86 -9.02
N SER A 387 9.83 20.41 -7.83
CA SER A 387 9.40 19.69 -6.65
C SER A 387 8.51 20.59 -5.80
N ASP A 388 7.58 20.02 -5.06
CA ASP A 388 6.74 20.75 -4.13
C ASP A 388 7.51 21.30 -2.90
N VAL A 389 8.76 20.87 -2.69
CA VAL A 389 9.74 21.51 -1.78
C VAL A 389 9.91 22.99 -2.11
N GLY A 390 9.76 23.38 -3.39
CA GLY A 390 9.77 24.79 -3.81
C GLY A 390 8.86 25.65 -2.95
N ASN A 391 7.64 25.20 -2.65
CA ASN A 391 6.69 25.95 -1.80
C ASN A 391 7.26 26.19 -0.39
N VAL A 392 7.90 25.19 0.21
CA VAL A 392 8.44 25.26 1.59
C VAL A 392 9.59 26.26 1.67
N THR A 393 10.41 26.34 0.62
CA THR A 393 11.55 27.29 0.60
C THR A 393 11.13 28.77 0.66
N TRP A 394 9.88 29.09 0.38
CA TRP A 394 9.31 30.44 0.55
C TRP A 394 8.72 30.70 1.95
N ALA A 395 8.53 29.65 2.76
CA ALA A 395 8.14 29.79 4.16
C ALA A 395 9.35 29.86 5.10
N VAL A 396 10.35 29.03 4.83
CA VAL A 396 11.45 28.75 5.75
C VAL A 396 12.77 28.71 4.97
N PRO A 397 13.86 29.32 5.47
CA PRO A 397 15.17 29.16 4.85
C PRO A 397 15.57 27.69 4.82
N THR A 398 15.83 27.16 3.64
CA THR A 398 16.01 25.71 3.42
C THR A 398 17.38 25.40 2.87
N GLY A 399 18.10 24.49 3.53
CA GLY A 399 19.35 23.89 3.04
C GLY A 399 19.09 22.57 2.37
N SER A 400 19.52 22.40 1.13
CA SER A 400 19.21 21.24 0.29
C SER A 400 20.48 20.65 -0.31
N PHE A 401 20.55 19.31 -0.38
CA PHE A 401 21.66 18.58 -0.98
C PHE A 401 21.21 17.29 -1.63
N ARG A 402 22.08 16.75 -2.49
CA ARG A 402 21.92 15.42 -3.10
C ARG A 402 22.94 14.47 -2.53
N TYR A 403 22.56 13.24 -2.29
CA TYR A 403 23.44 12.21 -1.78
C TYR A 403 23.37 10.94 -2.59
N ALA A 404 24.52 10.33 -2.87
CA ALA A 404 24.62 9.14 -3.69
C ALA A 404 23.91 7.94 -3.03
N CYS A 405 22.90 7.43 -3.71
CA CYS A 405 22.07 6.29 -3.31
C CYS A 405 21.88 5.30 -4.46
N PHE A 406 22.14 5.73 -5.69
CA PHE A 406 21.91 4.96 -6.90
C PHE A 406 23.22 4.73 -7.66
N VAL A 407 23.31 3.56 -8.30
CA VAL A 407 24.40 3.28 -9.24
C VAL A 407 24.27 4.21 -10.44
N PRO A 408 25.35 4.87 -10.88
CA PRO A 408 25.34 5.72 -12.08
C PRO A 408 24.89 4.95 -13.33
N GLY A 409 24.21 5.64 -14.26
CA GLY A 409 23.79 5.11 -15.56
C GLY A 409 22.29 5.07 -15.78
N GLY A 410 21.48 5.21 -14.73
CA GLY A 410 20.04 5.40 -14.85
C GLY A 410 19.67 6.87 -15.00
N VAL A 411 18.63 7.15 -15.79
CA VAL A 411 17.93 8.44 -15.75
C VAL A 411 16.95 8.46 -14.59
N GLY A 412 16.48 9.65 -14.21
CA GLY A 412 15.42 9.78 -13.20
C GLY A 412 14.19 8.93 -13.56
N HIS A 413 13.56 8.32 -12.56
CA HIS A 413 12.38 7.46 -12.71
C HIS A 413 12.64 6.24 -13.60
N SER A 414 13.74 5.52 -13.32
CA SER A 414 14.12 4.33 -14.09
C SER A 414 14.19 3.07 -13.23
N TRP A 415 14.20 1.90 -13.88
CA TRP A 415 14.38 0.62 -13.21
C TRP A 415 15.72 0.54 -12.44
N GLN A 416 16.77 1.22 -12.92
CA GLN A 416 18.07 1.27 -12.26
C GLN A 416 17.98 1.92 -10.87
N GLN A 417 17.20 3.00 -10.77
CA GLN A 417 17.00 3.67 -9.49
C GLN A 417 16.22 2.80 -8.49
N VAL A 418 15.16 2.12 -8.92
CA VAL A 418 14.43 1.17 -8.08
C VAL A 418 15.36 0.04 -7.63
N ALA A 419 16.07 -0.59 -8.57
CA ALA A 419 16.95 -1.70 -8.26
C ALA A 419 18.06 -1.32 -7.28
N SER A 420 18.69 -0.15 -7.46
CA SER A 420 19.73 0.36 -6.55
C SER A 420 19.15 0.71 -5.17
N GLY A 421 18.03 1.42 -5.16
CA GLY A 421 17.38 1.94 -3.95
C GLY A 421 16.94 0.86 -2.95
N GLY A 422 16.60 -0.34 -3.43
CA GLY A 422 16.25 -1.47 -2.58
C GLY A 422 17.46 -2.22 -1.98
N THR A 423 18.70 -1.86 -2.35
CA THR A 423 19.92 -2.52 -1.86
C THR A 423 20.56 -1.78 -0.69
N THR A 424 21.63 -2.37 -0.13
CA THR A 424 22.47 -1.73 0.90
C THR A 424 23.22 -0.50 0.39
N ILE A 425 23.40 -0.32 -0.94
CA ILE A 425 23.94 0.89 -1.56
C ILE A 425 23.01 2.07 -1.21
N GLY A 426 21.70 1.90 -1.44
CA GLY A 426 20.70 2.90 -1.07
C GLY A 426 20.70 3.20 0.41
N THR A 427 20.74 2.17 1.28
CA THR A 427 20.80 2.35 2.74
C THR A 427 22.05 3.11 3.18
N LYS A 428 23.21 2.81 2.63
CA LYS A 428 24.45 3.57 2.91
C LYS A 428 24.31 5.02 2.54
N GLY A 429 23.69 5.29 1.38
CA GLY A 429 23.38 6.65 0.94
C GLY A 429 22.44 7.37 1.90
N ALA A 430 21.32 6.77 2.28
CA ALA A 430 20.37 7.34 3.22
C ALA A 430 20.99 7.66 4.57
N LEU A 431 21.81 6.76 5.13
CA LEU A 431 22.52 7.02 6.38
C LEU A 431 23.67 8.03 6.25
N GLY A 432 24.29 8.14 5.08
CA GLY A 432 25.19 9.22 4.76
C GLY A 432 24.49 10.57 4.79
N ALA A 433 23.34 10.67 4.15
CA ALA A 433 22.49 11.87 4.20
C ALA A 433 22.02 12.19 5.61
N ALA A 434 21.62 11.18 6.40
CA ALA A 434 21.27 11.36 7.81
C ALA A 434 22.39 12.00 8.65
N LYS A 435 23.64 11.65 8.37
CA LYS A 435 24.82 12.27 9.02
C LYS A 435 25.00 13.72 8.61
N VAL A 436 24.76 14.06 7.32
CA VAL A 436 24.80 15.45 6.85
C VAL A 436 23.70 16.28 7.52
N LEU A 437 22.47 15.75 7.57
CA LEU A 437 21.34 16.39 8.27
C LEU A 437 21.65 16.60 9.76
N TYR A 438 22.21 15.60 10.43
CA TYR A 438 22.61 15.66 11.82
C TYR A 438 23.64 16.77 12.08
N TYR A 439 24.75 16.82 11.33
CA TYR A 439 25.77 17.85 11.50
C TYR A 439 25.23 19.25 11.24
N SER A 440 24.41 19.41 10.20
CA SER A 440 23.81 20.69 9.84
C SER A 440 22.83 21.17 10.92
N ALA A 441 21.98 20.28 11.44
CA ALA A 441 21.04 20.63 12.50
C ALA A 441 21.75 21.01 13.81
N VAL A 442 22.77 20.25 14.22
CA VAL A 442 23.54 20.56 15.42
C VAL A 442 24.28 21.90 15.29
N GLU A 443 24.84 22.21 14.10
CA GLU A 443 25.50 23.49 13.85
C GLU A 443 24.52 24.67 13.91
N LEU A 444 23.31 24.53 13.32
CA LEU A 444 22.21 25.49 13.40
C LEU A 444 21.76 25.71 14.87
N MET A 445 21.70 24.65 15.67
CA MET A 445 21.29 24.74 17.07
C MET A 445 22.35 25.34 17.99
N THR A 446 23.63 25.36 17.58
CA THR A 446 24.75 25.79 18.42
C THR A 446 25.42 27.09 17.97
N ASP A 447 25.21 27.55 16.74
CA ASP A 447 25.75 28.77 16.20
C ASP A 447 24.68 29.82 15.87
N ALA A 448 24.41 30.69 16.83
CA ALA A 448 23.42 31.77 16.70
C ALA A 448 23.76 32.78 15.61
N LYS A 449 25.06 32.98 15.27
CA LYS A 449 25.47 33.91 14.20
C LYS A 449 25.15 33.35 12.84
N LEU A 450 25.39 32.04 12.66
CA LEU A 450 24.99 31.34 11.44
C LEU A 450 23.48 31.43 11.25
N LEU A 451 22.69 31.11 12.28
CA LEU A 451 21.24 31.17 12.20
C LEU A 451 20.71 32.57 11.86
N GLN A 452 21.33 33.60 12.42
CA GLN A 452 21.02 34.99 12.07
C GLN A 452 21.36 35.33 10.61
N ALA A 453 22.50 34.86 10.09
CA ALA A 453 22.88 35.09 8.70
C ALA A 453 21.92 34.40 7.73
N VAL A 454 21.55 33.14 8.03
CA VAL A 454 20.56 32.37 7.29
C VAL A 454 19.22 33.10 7.21
N ARG A 455 18.74 33.61 8.35
CA ARG A 455 17.46 34.35 8.42
C ARG A 455 17.52 35.68 7.68
N SER A 456 18.59 36.42 7.80
CA SER A 456 18.76 37.70 7.11
C SER A 456 18.72 37.56 5.62
N GLU A 457 19.52 36.64 5.07
CA GLU A 457 19.53 36.34 3.64
C GLU A 457 18.15 35.88 3.12
N PHE A 458 17.46 35.04 3.90
CA PHE A 458 16.12 34.58 3.54
C PHE A 458 15.13 35.73 3.39
N LEU A 459 15.09 36.65 4.36
CA LEU A 459 14.20 37.82 4.31
C LEU A 459 14.57 38.76 3.19
N ASP A 460 15.87 39.00 2.97
CA ASP A 460 16.36 39.86 1.87
C ASP A 460 15.93 39.32 0.49
N ARG A 461 15.97 37.99 0.28
CA ARG A 461 15.58 37.37 -0.98
C ARG A 461 14.08 37.21 -1.16
N ARG A 462 13.37 36.83 -0.11
CA ARG A 462 11.92 36.58 -0.16
C ARG A 462 11.10 37.87 -0.19
N GLY A 463 11.56 38.90 0.48
CA GLY A 463 10.80 40.09 0.87
C GLY A 463 10.04 39.89 2.20
N GLU A 464 10.00 40.95 3.01
CA GLU A 464 9.34 40.93 4.33
C GLU A 464 7.81 40.79 4.20
N ASP A 465 7.22 41.40 3.17
CA ASP A 465 5.77 41.44 2.92
C ASP A 465 5.24 40.22 2.12
N PHE A 466 6.07 39.19 1.93
CA PHE A 466 5.67 38.03 1.15
C PHE A 466 4.51 37.28 1.82
N VAL A 467 3.45 37.02 1.03
CA VAL A 467 2.31 36.18 1.42
C VAL A 467 2.21 35.03 0.42
N PHE A 468 2.24 33.81 0.93
CA PHE A 468 2.06 32.62 0.11
C PHE A 468 0.65 32.56 -0.50
N LYS A 469 0.59 32.35 -1.82
CA LYS A 469 -0.66 32.17 -2.56
C LYS A 469 -0.60 30.83 -3.30
N PRO A 470 -1.31 29.79 -2.84
CA PRO A 470 -1.23 28.49 -3.45
C PRO A 470 -1.64 28.55 -4.94
N MET A 471 -0.80 28.03 -5.83
CA MET A 471 -1.07 28.05 -7.29
C MET A 471 -2.25 27.15 -7.66
N MET A 472 -2.60 26.16 -6.82
CA MET A 472 -3.78 25.31 -6.97
C MET A 472 -5.06 25.94 -6.40
N GLY A 473 -5.00 27.18 -5.90
CA GLY A 473 -6.16 27.86 -5.30
C GLY A 473 -6.67 27.16 -4.02
N ASN A 474 -7.98 27.14 -3.88
CA ASN A 474 -8.67 26.52 -2.73
C ASN A 474 -9.04 25.04 -2.96
N ARG A 475 -8.44 24.39 -3.96
CA ARG A 475 -8.66 22.97 -4.22
C ARG A 475 -8.36 22.14 -2.98
N ARG A 476 -9.21 21.17 -2.70
CA ARG A 476 -8.93 20.17 -1.65
C ARG A 476 -7.97 19.09 -2.17
N PRO A 477 -7.22 18.44 -1.28
CA PRO A 477 -6.44 17.28 -1.67
C PRO A 477 -7.32 16.23 -2.37
N PRO A 478 -6.84 15.54 -3.42
CA PRO A 478 -7.69 14.77 -4.33
C PRO A 478 -8.28 13.47 -3.74
N PHE A 479 -7.81 13.02 -2.57
CA PHE A 479 -8.42 11.87 -1.86
C PHE A 479 -9.76 12.23 -1.18
N LEU A 480 -10.07 13.50 -1.01
CA LEU A 480 -11.37 13.97 -0.52
C LEU A 480 -12.27 14.21 -1.72
N SER A 481 -13.03 13.20 -2.17
CA SER A 481 -13.99 13.38 -3.25
C SER A 481 -15.02 14.46 -2.86
N ALA A 482 -15.27 15.39 -3.76
CA ALA A 482 -16.17 16.53 -3.53
C ALA A 482 -17.64 16.12 -3.27
N ALA A 483 -17.97 14.84 -3.37
CA ALA A 483 -19.33 14.34 -3.25
C ALA A 483 -19.78 14.03 -1.80
N THR A 484 -18.88 14.08 -0.79
CA THR A 484 -19.18 13.54 0.54
C THR A 484 -18.97 14.49 1.72
N LEU A 485 -18.59 15.75 1.51
CA LEU A 485 -18.42 16.68 2.63
C LEU A 485 -19.36 17.86 2.52
N ASP A 486 -20.31 17.94 3.44
CA ASP A 486 -21.13 19.13 3.69
C ASP A 486 -20.19 20.30 4.05
N PRO A 487 -20.26 21.44 3.34
CA PRO A 487 -19.42 22.61 3.65
C PRO A 487 -19.70 23.24 5.03
N ALA A 488 -20.70 22.74 5.75
CA ALA A 488 -21.01 23.14 7.13
C ALA A 488 -20.32 22.31 8.22
N MET A 489 -19.53 21.27 7.85
CA MET A 489 -18.78 20.51 8.86
C MET A 489 -17.57 21.32 9.38
N PRO A 490 -17.42 21.47 10.70
CA PRO A 490 -16.24 22.06 11.30
C PRO A 490 -14.99 21.26 10.95
N ALA A 491 -13.84 21.93 10.84
CA ALA A 491 -12.57 21.25 10.62
C ALA A 491 -12.35 20.20 11.71
N LEU A 492 -11.96 19.00 11.33
CA LEU A 492 -11.72 17.85 12.24
C LEU A 492 -10.70 18.16 13.36
N SER A 493 -9.89 19.24 13.21
CA SER A 493 -8.92 19.69 14.21
C SER A 493 -9.55 20.16 15.54
N ASP A 494 -10.82 20.57 15.55
CA ASP A 494 -11.48 21.14 16.73
C ASP A 494 -12.58 20.24 17.34
N ALA A 495 -12.84 19.10 16.70
CA ALA A 495 -13.77 18.12 17.21
C ALA A 495 -13.06 17.25 18.27
N VAL A 496 -13.25 17.60 19.55
CA VAL A 496 -13.18 16.58 20.60
C VAL A 496 -14.34 15.64 20.32
N LEU A 497 -14.04 14.57 19.55
CA LEU A 497 -15.03 13.52 19.31
C LEU A 497 -15.35 12.85 20.65
N PRO A 498 -16.61 12.89 21.10
CA PRO A 498 -17.03 12.14 22.28
C PRO A 498 -17.14 10.68 21.87
N GLY A 499 -16.03 9.94 21.92
CA GLY A 499 -16.03 8.53 21.61
C GLY A 499 -14.80 7.83 22.20
N PRO A 500 -14.84 6.52 22.38
CA PRO A 500 -13.74 5.78 22.97
C PRO A 500 -12.63 5.58 21.94
N GLY A 501 -11.48 6.24 22.13
CA GLY A 501 -10.22 6.02 21.44
C GLY A 501 -10.03 6.75 20.09
N PRO A 502 -8.79 6.86 19.61
CA PRO A 502 -8.45 7.42 18.31
C PRO A 502 -8.95 6.53 17.16
N LEU A 503 -9.15 7.15 15.99
CA LEU A 503 -9.59 6.46 14.77
C LEU A 503 -8.64 5.32 14.39
N GLY A 504 -9.21 4.14 14.13
CA GLY A 504 -8.44 2.94 13.78
C GLY A 504 -7.85 2.19 14.98
N GLU A 505 -8.02 2.69 16.20
CA GLU A 505 -7.72 1.91 17.40
C GLU A 505 -8.99 1.21 17.91
N PRO A 506 -8.86 -0.02 18.39
CA PRO A 506 -10.01 -0.73 18.96
C PRO A 506 -10.43 -0.06 20.28
N VAL A 507 -11.73 0.04 20.49
CA VAL A 507 -12.28 0.60 21.74
C VAL A 507 -11.95 -0.24 22.97
N ALA A 508 -11.53 -1.48 22.75
CA ALA A 508 -11.03 -2.42 23.76
C ALA A 508 -10.11 -3.42 23.07
N THR A 509 -9.18 -4.00 23.81
CA THR A 509 -8.31 -5.10 23.35
C THR A 509 -8.71 -6.41 24.07
N PRO A 510 -9.90 -6.96 23.83
CA PRO A 510 -10.28 -8.23 24.40
C PRO A 510 -9.42 -9.35 23.81
N ARG A 511 -9.23 -10.42 24.57
CA ARG A 511 -8.67 -11.67 24.06
C ARG A 511 -9.77 -12.70 23.91
N ALA A 512 -9.60 -13.62 22.96
CA ALA A 512 -10.50 -14.73 22.77
C ALA A 512 -10.67 -15.53 24.08
N ASP A 513 -11.93 -15.80 24.45
CA ASP A 513 -12.29 -16.56 25.63
C ASP A 513 -12.96 -17.87 25.20
N THR A 514 -12.36 -18.99 25.61
CA THR A 514 -12.90 -20.33 25.39
C THR A 514 -13.46 -20.95 26.67
N THR A 515 -13.60 -20.16 27.74
CA THR A 515 -14.15 -20.62 29.02
C THR A 515 -15.66 -20.50 29.06
N GLY A 516 -16.33 -21.44 29.75
CA GLY A 516 -17.79 -21.37 29.96
C GLY A 516 -18.60 -21.40 28.66
N LEU A 517 -18.08 -21.99 27.59
CA LEU A 517 -18.83 -22.21 26.35
C LEU A 517 -20.02 -23.16 26.55
N THR A 518 -21.10 -22.91 25.83
CA THR A 518 -22.28 -23.79 25.83
C THR A 518 -22.00 -25.11 25.11
N ILE A 519 -21.25 -25.04 24.02
CA ILE A 519 -20.74 -26.21 23.28
C ILE A 519 -19.29 -25.92 22.90
N PHE A 520 -18.40 -26.90 23.08
CA PHE A 520 -17.02 -26.80 22.65
C PHE A 520 -16.45 -28.17 22.23
N LEU A 521 -16.17 -28.32 20.96
CA LEU A 521 -15.57 -29.51 20.36
C LEU A 521 -14.05 -29.27 20.17
N ARG A 522 -13.30 -29.44 21.27
CA ARG A 522 -11.86 -29.15 21.29
C ARG A 522 -11.09 -30.16 20.44
N SER A 523 -10.08 -29.69 19.69
CA SER A 523 -9.14 -30.53 18.93
C SER A 523 -7.98 -31.00 19.80
N SER A 524 -7.43 -32.18 19.47
CA SER A 524 -6.22 -32.71 20.09
C SER A 524 -4.96 -31.94 19.68
N ALA A 525 -4.90 -31.37 18.48
CA ALA A 525 -3.79 -30.57 17.95
C ALA A 525 -4.28 -29.47 17.01
N ILE A 526 -3.68 -28.30 17.11
CA ILE A 526 -3.94 -27.15 16.21
C ILE A 526 -2.83 -27.10 15.17
N GLN A 527 -3.21 -27.16 13.89
CA GLN A 527 -2.28 -27.12 12.77
C GLN A 527 -1.94 -25.68 12.36
N ASN A 528 -0.77 -25.49 11.69
CA ASN A 528 -0.28 -24.18 11.26
C ASN A 528 -0.05 -24.14 9.75
N GLN A 529 -0.82 -23.34 9.01
CA GLN A 529 -0.65 -23.12 7.57
C GLN A 529 0.52 -22.22 7.21
N ALA A 530 1.09 -21.50 8.19
CA ALA A 530 2.13 -20.48 8.01
C ALA A 530 1.77 -19.46 6.91
N GLU A 531 2.71 -19.12 6.01
CA GLU A 531 2.52 -18.15 4.93
C GLU A 531 2.01 -18.80 3.63
N SER A 532 0.90 -19.55 3.70
CA SER A 532 0.31 -20.21 2.55
C SER A 532 -1.19 -20.00 2.45
N GLY A 533 -1.75 -20.03 1.25
CA GLY A 533 -3.19 -19.89 0.98
C GLY A 533 -3.99 -21.18 1.18
N ARG A 534 -3.49 -22.15 1.97
CA ARG A 534 -4.10 -23.49 2.14
C ARG A 534 -5.13 -23.59 3.26
N CYS A 535 -5.58 -22.46 3.83
CA CYS A 535 -6.57 -22.45 4.92
C CYS A 535 -7.79 -23.33 4.64
N TRP A 536 -8.27 -23.35 3.42
CA TRP A 536 -9.42 -24.15 2.99
C TRP A 536 -9.22 -25.65 3.19
N TYR A 537 -8.01 -26.16 2.96
CA TYR A 537 -7.73 -27.58 3.18
C TYR A 537 -7.50 -27.88 4.66
N PHE A 538 -6.78 -27.02 5.39
CA PHE A 538 -6.63 -27.14 6.84
C PHE A 538 -7.98 -27.16 7.54
N ALA A 539 -8.87 -26.22 7.20
CA ALA A 539 -10.22 -26.17 7.76
C ALA A 539 -11.04 -27.42 7.42
N THR A 540 -10.93 -27.93 6.17
CA THR A 540 -11.59 -29.18 5.79
C THR A 540 -11.03 -30.39 6.56
N ALA A 541 -9.70 -30.48 6.69
CA ALA A 541 -9.07 -31.53 7.50
C ALA A 541 -9.54 -31.47 8.95
N ASN A 542 -9.62 -30.27 9.55
CA ASN A 542 -10.11 -30.09 10.92
C ASN A 542 -11.56 -30.52 11.12
N VAL A 543 -12.39 -30.48 10.07
CA VAL A 543 -13.76 -31.04 10.11
C VAL A 543 -13.77 -32.57 10.00
N LEU A 544 -12.86 -33.14 9.20
CA LEU A 544 -12.96 -34.56 8.80
C LEU A 544 -12.03 -35.52 9.60
N ARG A 545 -10.96 -34.99 10.21
CA ARG A 545 -9.83 -35.81 10.72
C ARG A 545 -10.07 -36.54 12.02
N GLY A 546 -11.10 -36.20 12.83
CA GLY A 546 -11.21 -36.69 14.21
C GLY A 546 -9.94 -36.36 15.00
N ASP A 547 -9.28 -37.38 15.56
CA ASP A 547 -8.01 -37.27 16.29
C ASP A 547 -6.76 -37.53 15.41
N GLN A 548 -6.96 -37.69 14.09
CA GLN A 548 -5.86 -37.95 13.16
C GLN A 548 -5.20 -36.65 12.71
N GLU A 549 -3.89 -36.69 12.41
CA GLU A 549 -3.18 -35.61 11.77
C GLU A 549 -2.94 -35.90 10.28
N PHE A 550 -3.79 -35.43 9.41
CA PHE A 550 -3.59 -35.57 7.97
C PHE A 550 -2.53 -34.60 7.44
N SER A 551 -1.71 -35.10 6.48
CA SER A 551 -0.82 -34.25 5.70
C SER A 551 -1.63 -33.25 4.87
N VAL A 552 -1.23 -32.00 4.92
CA VAL A 552 -1.78 -30.93 4.08
C VAL A 552 -0.91 -30.69 2.83
N VAL A 553 0.33 -31.17 2.86
CA VAL A 553 1.25 -31.11 1.71
C VAL A 553 0.84 -32.12 0.62
N TYR A 554 0.34 -33.28 1.04
CA TYR A 554 -0.09 -34.31 0.10
C TYR A 554 -1.21 -33.84 -0.85
N PRO A 555 -2.34 -33.32 -0.38
CA PRO A 555 -3.38 -32.80 -1.26
C PRO A 555 -2.95 -31.51 -1.97
N TYR A 556 -2.09 -30.68 -1.36
CA TYR A 556 -1.55 -29.49 -2.00
C TYR A 556 -0.75 -29.84 -3.27
N TYR A 557 0.03 -30.89 -3.24
CA TYR A 557 0.74 -31.40 -4.42
C TYR A 557 -0.24 -31.71 -5.58
N TRP A 558 -1.30 -32.43 -5.28
CA TRP A 558 -2.29 -32.82 -6.28
C TRP A 558 -3.15 -31.65 -6.76
N ASP A 559 -3.52 -30.77 -5.87
CA ASP A 559 -4.25 -29.53 -6.18
C ASP A 559 -3.50 -28.66 -7.20
N MET A 560 -2.18 -28.47 -6.98
CA MET A 560 -1.36 -27.69 -7.90
C MET A 560 -1.27 -28.37 -9.28
N LEU A 561 -1.15 -29.69 -9.31
CA LEU A 561 -1.09 -30.45 -10.57
C LEU A 561 -2.43 -30.40 -11.33
N GLU A 562 -3.55 -30.55 -10.63
CA GLU A 562 -4.88 -30.50 -11.23
C GLU A 562 -5.22 -29.10 -11.77
N LYS A 563 -4.91 -28.06 -11.00
CA LYS A 563 -5.11 -26.68 -11.46
C LYS A 563 -4.22 -26.33 -12.65
N ALA A 564 -2.98 -26.83 -12.68
CA ALA A 564 -2.12 -26.69 -13.84
C ALA A 564 -2.70 -27.36 -15.09
N ASN A 565 -3.23 -28.57 -14.95
CA ASN A 565 -3.94 -29.28 -16.02
C ASN A 565 -5.19 -28.50 -16.48
N LEU A 566 -5.98 -28.03 -15.55
CA LEU A 566 -7.19 -27.22 -15.86
C LEU A 566 -6.84 -25.94 -16.61
N PHE A 567 -5.77 -25.25 -16.20
CA PHE A 567 -5.30 -24.05 -16.91
C PHE A 567 -4.98 -24.37 -18.39
N LEU A 568 -4.22 -25.43 -18.64
CA LEU A 568 -3.85 -25.81 -20.02
C LEU A 568 -5.06 -26.20 -20.87
N VAL A 569 -6.01 -26.93 -20.28
CA VAL A 569 -7.30 -27.31 -20.95
C VAL A 569 -8.11 -26.06 -21.29
N ASN A 570 -8.20 -25.11 -20.34
CA ASN A 570 -8.96 -23.88 -20.54
C ASN A 570 -8.29 -22.99 -21.60
N VAL A 571 -6.97 -22.84 -21.59
CA VAL A 571 -6.24 -22.11 -22.64
C VAL A 571 -6.46 -22.72 -24.01
N TRP A 572 -6.46 -24.05 -24.13
CA TRP A 572 -6.75 -24.73 -25.40
C TRP A 572 -8.17 -24.49 -25.86
N ASN A 573 -9.14 -24.60 -24.97
CA ASN A 573 -10.57 -24.40 -25.31
C ASN A 573 -10.85 -22.97 -25.81
N HIS A 574 -10.19 -21.99 -25.24
CA HIS A 574 -10.34 -20.55 -25.55
C HIS A 574 -9.25 -19.99 -26.48
N ARG A 575 -8.43 -20.87 -27.12
CA ARG A 575 -7.28 -20.44 -27.95
C ARG A 575 -7.61 -19.56 -29.14
N LYS A 576 -8.86 -19.66 -29.65
CA LYS A 576 -9.34 -18.88 -30.81
C LYS A 576 -9.82 -17.48 -30.40
N GLU A 577 -10.12 -17.26 -29.15
CA GLU A 577 -10.46 -15.94 -28.63
C GLU A 577 -9.21 -15.05 -28.54
N ALA A 578 -9.38 -13.73 -28.60
CA ALA A 578 -8.29 -12.79 -28.40
C ALA A 578 -7.60 -13.02 -27.05
N VAL A 579 -6.29 -12.80 -26.97
CA VAL A 579 -5.52 -13.01 -25.74
C VAL A 579 -5.92 -12.03 -24.64
N ASP A 580 -6.39 -10.86 -25.01
CA ASP A 580 -6.93 -9.78 -24.18
C ASP A 580 -8.45 -9.89 -23.97
N SER A 581 -9.10 -10.98 -24.39
CA SER A 581 -10.47 -11.25 -23.99
C SER A 581 -10.52 -11.39 -22.46
N ARG A 582 -11.60 -10.91 -21.84
CA ARG A 582 -11.77 -10.95 -20.37
C ARG A 582 -11.50 -12.33 -19.76
N TYR A 583 -11.83 -13.38 -20.48
CA TYR A 583 -11.60 -14.75 -20.03
C TYR A 583 -10.12 -15.13 -20.08
N ASN A 584 -9.45 -14.91 -21.24
CA ASN A 584 -8.03 -15.19 -21.40
C ASN A 584 -7.16 -14.29 -20.51
N GLU A 585 -7.47 -13.00 -20.39
CA GLU A 585 -6.80 -12.09 -19.47
C GLU A 585 -6.80 -12.66 -18.05
N LYS A 586 -7.95 -13.15 -17.59
CA LYS A 586 -8.07 -13.77 -16.27
C LYS A 586 -7.26 -15.05 -16.15
N LEU A 587 -7.29 -15.94 -17.16
CA LEU A 587 -6.50 -17.17 -17.17
C LEU A 587 -5.00 -16.86 -17.04
N PHE A 588 -4.49 -15.91 -17.84
CA PHE A 588 -3.06 -15.60 -17.86
C PHE A 588 -2.63 -14.71 -16.69
N SER A 589 -3.50 -13.89 -16.12
CA SER A 589 -3.18 -13.10 -14.92
C SER A 589 -2.93 -13.99 -13.70
N ARG A 590 -3.74 -15.05 -13.54
CA ARG A 590 -3.66 -15.97 -12.41
C ARG A 590 -3.76 -17.44 -12.84
N PRO A 591 -2.75 -17.98 -13.56
CA PRO A 591 -2.79 -19.34 -14.10
C PRO A 591 -2.83 -20.43 -13.03
N LEU A 592 -2.39 -20.12 -11.81
CA LEU A 592 -2.34 -21.03 -10.67
C LEU A 592 -2.53 -20.27 -9.36
N TRP A 593 -3.22 -20.87 -8.37
CA TRP A 593 -3.42 -20.32 -7.04
C TRP A 593 -3.56 -21.44 -6.00
N ASP A 594 -3.20 -21.16 -4.74
CA ASP A 594 -3.24 -22.11 -3.63
C ASP A 594 -4.54 -22.06 -2.81
N GLY A 595 -5.46 -21.16 -3.12
CA GLY A 595 -6.78 -21.11 -2.50
C GLY A 595 -7.75 -22.14 -3.09
N GLY A 596 -8.81 -22.47 -2.35
CA GLY A 596 -9.87 -23.39 -2.75
C GLY A 596 -11.06 -23.31 -1.79
N HIS A 597 -11.93 -24.34 -1.85
CA HIS A 597 -13.08 -24.47 -0.95
C HIS A 597 -13.31 -25.92 -0.56
N PHE A 598 -14.23 -26.16 0.37
CA PHE A 598 -14.50 -27.48 0.94
C PHE A 598 -14.66 -28.58 -0.11
N MET A 599 -15.48 -28.34 -1.16
CA MET A 599 -15.73 -29.38 -2.16
C MET A 599 -14.51 -29.68 -3.05
N ASN A 600 -13.59 -28.72 -3.25
CA ASN A 600 -12.32 -29.01 -3.90
C ASN A 600 -11.45 -29.95 -3.03
N ALA A 601 -11.44 -29.77 -1.71
CA ALA A 601 -10.76 -30.68 -0.78
C ALA A 601 -11.42 -32.07 -0.82
N VAL A 602 -12.72 -32.12 -0.81
CA VAL A 602 -13.48 -33.37 -0.95
C VAL A 602 -13.13 -34.12 -2.24
N TYR A 603 -13.09 -33.41 -3.38
CA TYR A 603 -12.68 -34.00 -4.66
C TYR A 603 -11.26 -34.60 -4.58
N LEU A 604 -10.29 -33.87 -3.98
CA LEU A 604 -8.92 -34.36 -3.85
C LEU A 604 -8.85 -35.59 -2.92
N ILE A 605 -9.58 -35.58 -1.80
CA ILE A 605 -9.66 -36.68 -0.84
C ILE A 605 -10.28 -37.92 -1.51
N GLU A 606 -11.37 -37.77 -2.26
CA GLU A 606 -12.03 -38.89 -2.94
C GLU A 606 -11.16 -39.45 -4.06
N LYS A 607 -10.47 -38.61 -4.84
CA LYS A 607 -9.65 -39.01 -5.98
C LYS A 607 -8.29 -39.58 -5.58
N TYR A 608 -7.58 -38.92 -4.67
CA TYR A 608 -6.20 -39.26 -4.34
C TYR A 608 -6.01 -39.91 -2.96
N GLY A 609 -7.03 -39.90 -2.10
CA GLY A 609 -6.93 -40.36 -0.74
C GLY A 609 -6.30 -39.34 0.21
N VAL A 610 -5.91 -39.79 1.41
CA VAL A 610 -5.22 -39.02 2.42
C VAL A 610 -4.03 -39.79 2.98
N VAL A 611 -3.04 -39.07 3.53
CA VAL A 611 -1.91 -39.67 4.23
C VAL A 611 -1.69 -38.96 5.58
N PRO A 612 -1.13 -39.59 6.60
CA PRO A 612 -0.77 -38.92 7.83
C PRO A 612 0.36 -37.91 7.61
N SER A 613 0.43 -36.88 8.45
CA SER A 613 1.46 -35.83 8.39
C SER A 613 2.89 -36.40 8.42
N SER A 614 3.12 -37.52 9.10
CA SER A 614 4.40 -38.21 9.14
C SER A 614 4.84 -38.83 7.81
N ALA A 615 3.92 -39.18 6.92
CA ALA A 615 4.21 -39.78 5.62
C ALA A 615 4.54 -38.71 4.52
N MET A 616 4.05 -37.50 4.66
CA MET A 616 4.40 -36.34 3.81
C MET A 616 4.31 -35.05 4.64
N PRO A 617 5.38 -34.72 5.38
CA PRO A 617 5.39 -33.57 6.29
C PRO A 617 5.52 -32.24 5.59
N GLU A 618 5.27 -31.14 6.32
CA GLU A 618 5.51 -29.78 5.87
C GLU A 618 6.98 -29.55 5.49
N THR A 619 7.19 -28.84 4.40
CA THR A 619 8.49 -28.39 3.92
C THR A 619 8.62 -26.88 4.11
N LYS A 620 9.84 -26.32 3.99
CA LYS A 620 10.02 -24.86 3.99
C LYS A 620 9.24 -24.19 2.87
N VAL A 621 9.12 -24.87 1.71
CA VAL A 621 8.40 -24.34 0.55
C VAL A 621 6.88 -24.42 0.73
N SER A 622 6.36 -25.46 1.38
CA SER A 622 4.93 -25.54 1.69
C SER A 622 4.52 -24.54 2.77
N GLN A 623 5.39 -24.21 3.72
CA GLN A 623 5.15 -23.19 4.73
C GLN A 623 5.16 -21.76 4.18
N ASN A 624 5.83 -21.49 3.03
CA ASN A 624 5.72 -20.25 2.27
C ASN A 624 5.53 -20.58 0.80
N SER A 625 4.28 -20.61 0.36
CA SER A 625 3.91 -21.06 -0.99
C SER A 625 4.20 -20.05 -2.11
N ALA A 626 4.43 -18.77 -1.78
CA ALA A 626 4.53 -17.70 -2.78
C ALA A 626 5.65 -17.92 -3.82
N PRO A 627 6.90 -18.33 -3.45
CA PRO A 627 7.95 -18.58 -4.43
C PRO A 627 7.61 -19.74 -5.38
N LEU A 628 7.08 -20.83 -4.87
CA LEU A 628 6.66 -21.98 -5.68
C LEU A 628 5.57 -21.58 -6.68
N LEU A 629 4.57 -20.84 -6.23
CA LEU A 629 3.49 -20.35 -7.09
C LEU A 629 4.01 -19.43 -8.19
N GLN A 630 4.98 -18.58 -7.89
CA GLN A 630 5.58 -17.68 -8.86
C GLN A 630 6.26 -18.47 -10.00
N GLU A 631 7.09 -19.45 -9.65
CA GLU A 631 7.78 -20.30 -10.65
C GLU A 631 6.80 -21.11 -11.50
N LEU A 632 5.82 -21.75 -10.85
CA LEU A 632 4.80 -22.52 -11.57
C LEU A 632 3.93 -21.63 -12.47
N ARG A 633 3.60 -20.41 -12.06
CA ARG A 633 2.86 -19.44 -12.89
C ARG A 633 3.65 -19.01 -14.11
N THR A 634 4.96 -18.78 -13.96
CA THR A 634 5.84 -18.44 -15.08
C THR A 634 5.93 -19.60 -16.07
N LEU A 635 6.15 -20.81 -15.58
CA LEU A 635 6.16 -22.03 -16.37
C LEU A 635 4.85 -22.22 -17.15
N LEU A 636 3.71 -22.11 -16.47
CA LEU A 636 2.40 -22.29 -17.07
C LEU A 636 2.07 -21.20 -18.10
N ARG A 637 2.46 -19.94 -17.88
CA ARG A 637 2.31 -18.89 -18.91
C ARG A 637 3.06 -19.24 -20.19
N SER A 638 4.31 -19.72 -20.08
CA SER A 638 5.11 -20.15 -21.22
C SER A 638 4.42 -21.28 -21.98
N TYR A 639 3.95 -22.31 -21.28
CA TYR A 639 3.19 -23.40 -21.89
C TYR A 639 1.85 -22.94 -22.43
N GLY A 640 1.17 -22.01 -21.77
CA GLY A 640 -0.10 -21.45 -22.22
C GLY A 640 0.01 -20.74 -23.56
N ILE A 641 1.05 -19.95 -23.78
CA ILE A 641 1.29 -19.31 -25.10
C ILE A 641 1.55 -20.38 -26.16
N ARG A 642 2.40 -21.38 -25.88
CA ARG A 642 2.64 -22.50 -26.80
C ARG A 642 1.37 -23.30 -27.07
N MET A 643 0.50 -23.51 -26.05
CA MET A 643 -0.78 -24.22 -26.18
C MET A 643 -1.74 -23.53 -27.15
N ARG A 644 -1.72 -22.20 -27.23
CA ARG A 644 -2.57 -21.46 -28.19
C ARG A 644 -2.18 -21.68 -29.65
N ALA A 645 -0.92 -22.05 -29.91
CA ALA A 645 -0.36 -22.16 -31.26
C ALA A 645 -0.08 -23.61 -31.71
N THR A 646 -0.13 -24.57 -30.81
CA THR A 646 0.24 -25.97 -31.10
C THR A 646 -0.79 -26.68 -32.00
N THR A 647 -0.31 -27.64 -32.75
CA THR A 647 -1.14 -28.65 -33.47
C THR A 647 -1.26 -29.97 -32.69
N GLU A 648 -0.44 -30.10 -31.60
CA GLU A 648 -0.35 -31.33 -30.78
C GLU A 648 -0.63 -31.04 -29.31
N PRO A 649 -1.88 -30.66 -28.97
CA PRO A 649 -2.19 -30.15 -27.62
C PRO A 649 -2.02 -31.20 -26.52
N GLU A 650 -2.29 -32.46 -26.79
CA GLU A 650 -2.18 -33.53 -25.78
C GLU A 650 -0.72 -33.81 -25.44
N GLN A 651 0.16 -33.82 -26.46
CA GLN A 651 1.60 -33.99 -26.23
C GLN A 651 2.19 -32.82 -25.43
N LEU A 652 1.86 -31.58 -25.82
CA LEU A 652 2.32 -30.39 -25.15
C LEU A 652 1.80 -30.31 -23.71
N ARG A 653 0.56 -30.72 -23.47
CA ARG A 653 -0.03 -30.79 -22.13
C ARG A 653 0.69 -31.83 -21.27
N ALA A 654 1.00 -33.01 -21.81
CA ALA A 654 1.74 -34.04 -21.10
C ALA A 654 3.15 -33.57 -20.71
N GLU A 655 3.86 -32.90 -21.63
CA GLU A 655 5.16 -32.27 -21.37
C GLU A 655 5.08 -31.24 -20.24
N ALA A 656 4.12 -30.35 -20.31
CA ALA A 656 3.91 -29.31 -19.31
C ALA A 656 3.62 -29.88 -17.92
N LEU A 657 2.76 -30.90 -17.83
CA LEU A 657 2.43 -31.55 -16.56
C LEU A 657 3.59 -32.34 -15.98
N GLU A 658 4.49 -32.89 -16.81
CA GLU A 658 5.70 -33.55 -16.32
C GLU A 658 6.68 -32.53 -15.75
N ASP A 659 6.84 -31.35 -16.36
CA ASP A 659 7.64 -30.28 -15.82
C ASP A 659 7.06 -29.74 -14.51
N VAL A 660 5.76 -29.52 -14.43
CA VAL A 660 5.05 -29.12 -13.20
C VAL A 660 5.28 -30.17 -12.11
N ARG A 661 5.13 -31.47 -12.43
CA ARG A 661 5.34 -32.56 -11.48
C ARG A 661 6.77 -32.58 -10.95
N ARG A 662 7.77 -32.34 -11.81
CA ARG A 662 9.17 -32.26 -11.40
C ARG A 662 9.40 -31.13 -10.42
N VAL A 663 8.87 -29.93 -10.69
CA VAL A 663 8.99 -28.78 -9.79
C VAL A 663 8.30 -29.07 -8.44
N LEU A 664 7.08 -29.60 -8.46
CA LEU A 664 6.35 -29.96 -7.25
C LEU A 664 7.08 -31.02 -6.42
N THR A 665 7.66 -32.04 -7.07
CA THR A 665 8.41 -33.10 -6.38
C THR A 665 9.68 -32.55 -5.72
N MET A 666 10.38 -31.63 -6.37
CA MET A 666 11.56 -30.96 -5.79
C MET A 666 11.19 -30.07 -4.60
N ALA A 667 10.05 -29.39 -4.64
CA ALA A 667 9.62 -28.43 -3.64
C ALA A 667 8.92 -29.08 -2.43
N LEU A 668 8.06 -30.06 -2.67
CA LEU A 668 7.13 -30.62 -1.69
C LEU A 668 7.45 -32.08 -1.31
N GLY A 669 8.35 -32.73 -2.04
CA GLY A 669 8.61 -34.17 -1.93
C GLY A 669 7.73 -35.02 -2.84
N ASN A 670 8.02 -36.30 -2.90
CA ASN A 670 7.30 -37.25 -3.76
C ASN A 670 6.10 -37.86 -2.99
N PRO A 671 4.87 -37.73 -3.50
CA PRO A 671 3.71 -38.32 -2.86
C PRO A 671 3.88 -39.85 -2.65
N PRO A 672 3.71 -40.37 -1.42
CA PRO A 672 3.93 -41.78 -1.14
C PRO A 672 2.84 -42.64 -1.80
N LYS A 673 3.26 -43.73 -2.43
CA LYS A 673 2.33 -44.77 -2.94
C LYS A 673 1.84 -45.68 -1.83
N THR A 674 2.71 -45.98 -0.87
CA THR A 674 2.44 -46.77 0.35
C THR A 674 3.24 -46.18 1.51
N PHE A 675 2.73 -46.35 2.73
CA PHE A 675 3.40 -45.93 3.97
C PHE A 675 2.95 -46.81 5.15
N VAL A 676 3.71 -46.77 6.23
CA VAL A 676 3.38 -47.49 7.47
C VAL A 676 2.83 -46.51 8.50
N HIS A 677 1.67 -46.79 9.05
CA HIS A 677 1.06 -46.07 10.15
C HIS A 677 0.59 -47.04 11.22
N GLU A 678 1.01 -46.83 12.46
CA GLU A 678 0.71 -47.75 13.60
C GLU A 678 0.99 -49.24 13.31
N GLY A 679 2.11 -49.52 12.63
CA GLY A 679 2.54 -50.85 12.30
C GLY A 679 1.81 -51.54 11.13
N LYS A 680 0.86 -50.86 10.51
CA LYS A 680 0.10 -51.35 9.36
C LYS A 680 0.47 -50.58 8.09
N THR A 681 0.59 -51.30 6.97
CA THR A 681 0.86 -50.67 5.66
C THR A 681 -0.43 -50.23 5.00
N TYR A 682 -0.44 -48.98 4.54
CA TYR A 682 -1.55 -48.36 3.84
C TYR A 682 -1.12 -47.81 2.48
N THR A 683 -2.07 -47.73 1.56
CA THR A 683 -2.08 -46.80 0.42
C THR A 683 -2.86 -45.54 0.85
N PRO A 684 -2.70 -44.38 0.16
CA PRO A 684 -3.52 -43.20 0.48
C PRO A 684 -5.04 -43.46 0.43
N ALA A 685 -5.51 -44.28 -0.50
CA ALA A 685 -6.91 -44.67 -0.59
C ALA A 685 -7.35 -45.54 0.59
N SER A 686 -6.57 -46.58 0.93
CA SER A 686 -6.93 -47.46 2.06
C SER A 686 -6.84 -46.76 3.42
N TYR A 687 -6.00 -45.76 3.54
CA TYR A 687 -5.92 -44.91 4.74
C TYR A 687 -7.14 -44.00 4.84
N ARG A 688 -7.52 -43.37 3.70
CA ARG A 688 -8.80 -42.61 3.63
C ARG A 688 -9.97 -43.50 4.07
N ASP A 689 -10.10 -44.70 3.49
CA ASP A 689 -11.22 -45.60 3.77
C ASP A 689 -11.27 -46.05 5.25
N ALA A 690 -10.14 -46.06 5.94
CA ALA A 690 -10.06 -46.42 7.35
C ALA A 690 -10.40 -45.24 8.30
N PHE A 691 -10.09 -44.00 7.94
CA PHE A 691 -10.14 -42.85 8.84
C PHE A 691 -11.05 -41.73 8.40
N VAL A 692 -11.60 -41.76 7.17
CA VAL A 692 -12.52 -40.77 6.63
C VAL A 692 -13.81 -41.47 6.20
N ALA A 693 -14.94 -40.91 6.59
CA ALA A 693 -16.24 -41.45 6.18
C ALA A 693 -16.41 -41.43 4.66
N PRO A 694 -16.95 -42.47 4.04
CA PRO A 694 -17.12 -42.57 2.59
C PRO A 694 -18.20 -41.62 2.06
N GLY A 695 -18.11 -41.29 0.75
CA GLY A 695 -19.13 -40.55 0.02
C GLY A 695 -19.28 -39.09 0.46
N LEU A 696 -18.16 -38.40 0.72
CA LEU A 696 -18.13 -37.02 1.20
C LEU A 696 -18.88 -36.07 0.25
N SER A 697 -18.71 -36.20 -1.08
CA SER A 697 -19.36 -35.39 -2.10
C SER A 697 -20.90 -35.51 -2.07
N GLY A 698 -21.44 -36.66 -1.68
CA GLY A 698 -22.87 -36.86 -1.46
C GLY A 698 -23.36 -36.48 -0.06
N ARG A 699 -22.44 -36.44 0.91
CA ARG A 699 -22.76 -36.21 2.32
C ARG A 699 -22.85 -34.72 2.66
N TYR A 700 -21.99 -33.88 2.11
CA TYR A 700 -21.95 -32.45 2.41
C TYR A 700 -22.63 -31.61 1.36
N VAL A 701 -23.15 -30.46 1.78
CA VAL A 701 -23.71 -29.42 0.90
C VAL A 701 -23.07 -28.09 1.24
N MET A 702 -22.77 -27.31 0.20
CA MET A 702 -22.35 -25.94 0.36
C MET A 702 -23.56 -25.02 0.51
N LEU A 703 -23.55 -24.20 1.51
CA LEU A 703 -24.55 -23.18 1.80
C LEU A 703 -23.91 -21.79 1.70
N MET A 704 -24.70 -20.80 1.31
CA MET A 704 -24.27 -19.41 1.25
C MET A 704 -25.38 -18.48 1.75
N ASN A 705 -24.98 -17.34 2.29
CA ASN A 705 -25.89 -16.23 2.55
C ASN A 705 -25.52 -15.07 1.63
N ASP A 706 -26.09 -15.04 0.42
CA ASP A 706 -25.96 -13.94 -0.53
C ASP A 706 -27.28 -13.18 -0.64
N PRO A 707 -27.48 -12.07 0.06
CA PRO A 707 -28.76 -11.34 0.06
C PRO A 707 -29.08 -10.64 -1.26
N ARG A 708 -28.15 -10.57 -2.21
CA ARG A 708 -28.39 -10.03 -3.57
C ARG A 708 -29.19 -10.99 -4.43
N ARG A 709 -29.34 -12.26 -4.00
CA ARG A 709 -29.96 -13.32 -4.77
C ARG A 709 -31.15 -13.91 -4.01
N PRO A 710 -32.19 -14.38 -4.72
CA PRO A 710 -33.28 -15.11 -4.07
C PRO A 710 -32.78 -16.24 -3.19
N TYR A 711 -33.30 -16.28 -1.97
CA TYR A 711 -33.09 -17.39 -1.04
C TYR A 711 -33.85 -18.64 -1.48
N HIS A 712 -33.51 -19.78 -0.87
CA HIS A 712 -34.13 -21.10 -1.11
C HIS A 712 -33.97 -21.55 -2.57
N ARG A 713 -32.85 -21.22 -3.22
CA ARG A 713 -32.48 -21.63 -4.57
C ARG A 713 -31.09 -22.19 -4.63
N MET A 714 -30.89 -23.13 -5.53
CA MET A 714 -29.57 -23.65 -5.91
C MET A 714 -28.93 -22.77 -6.97
N TYR A 715 -27.67 -22.48 -6.78
CA TYR A 715 -26.83 -21.75 -7.71
C TYR A 715 -25.62 -22.60 -8.11
N LYS A 716 -25.18 -22.45 -9.36
CA LYS A 716 -23.94 -23.05 -9.87
C LYS A 716 -23.01 -21.94 -10.35
N VAL A 717 -21.75 -21.99 -9.94
CA VAL A 717 -20.76 -20.98 -10.30
C VAL A 717 -19.93 -21.48 -11.49
N GLU A 718 -20.14 -20.87 -12.64
CA GLU A 718 -19.44 -21.23 -13.88
C GLU A 718 -17.94 -20.93 -13.76
N GLY A 719 -17.09 -21.86 -14.19
CA GLY A 719 -15.62 -21.72 -14.14
C GLY A 719 -15.02 -21.80 -12.72
N SER A 720 -15.72 -22.40 -11.77
CA SER A 720 -15.31 -22.51 -10.36
C SER A 720 -14.58 -23.81 -9.99
N ARG A 721 -14.54 -24.79 -10.87
CA ARG A 721 -13.85 -26.07 -10.65
C ARG A 721 -12.34 -25.89 -10.50
N SER A 722 -11.71 -26.80 -9.78
CA SER A 722 -10.26 -26.81 -9.56
C SER A 722 -9.52 -27.88 -10.39
N ALA A 723 -10.24 -28.78 -11.03
CA ALA A 723 -9.70 -29.78 -11.92
C ALA A 723 -10.55 -29.92 -13.20
N ALA A 724 -9.98 -30.51 -14.25
CA ALA A 724 -10.65 -30.64 -15.53
C ALA A 724 -11.87 -31.58 -15.48
N ASP A 725 -11.82 -32.57 -14.59
CA ASP A 725 -12.86 -33.57 -14.34
C ASP A 725 -13.65 -33.33 -13.03
N ASP A 726 -13.41 -32.21 -12.36
CA ASP A 726 -14.18 -31.77 -11.17
C ASP A 726 -15.52 -31.16 -11.60
N ALA A 727 -16.49 -31.17 -10.67
CA ALA A 727 -17.79 -30.54 -10.88
C ALA A 727 -17.68 -29.00 -10.62
N GLU A 728 -18.53 -28.25 -11.32
CA GLU A 728 -18.74 -26.84 -10.98
C GLU A 728 -19.33 -26.74 -9.57
N TRP A 729 -18.83 -25.77 -8.80
CA TRP A 729 -19.32 -25.55 -7.45
C TRP A 729 -20.79 -25.11 -7.45
N THR A 730 -21.58 -25.76 -6.58
CA THR A 730 -22.98 -25.40 -6.35
C THR A 730 -23.22 -25.06 -4.88
N PHE A 731 -24.19 -24.20 -4.61
CA PHE A 731 -24.61 -23.85 -3.26
C PHE A 731 -26.12 -23.62 -3.16
N LEU A 732 -26.67 -23.89 -1.99
CA LEU A 732 -28.02 -23.50 -1.61
C LEU A 732 -27.94 -22.16 -0.91
N ASN A 733 -28.63 -21.12 -1.41
CA ASN A 733 -28.67 -19.80 -0.82
C ASN A 733 -29.77 -19.74 0.26
N LEU A 734 -29.38 -19.44 1.51
CA LEU A 734 -30.29 -19.42 2.65
C LEU A 734 -30.19 -18.12 3.46
N PRO A 735 -31.28 -17.69 4.14
CA PRO A 735 -31.21 -16.61 5.15
C PRO A 735 -30.23 -16.96 6.26
N CYS A 736 -29.69 -15.93 6.92
CA CYS A 736 -28.67 -16.10 7.96
C CYS A 736 -29.18 -16.91 9.16
N GLU A 737 -30.42 -16.70 9.54
CA GLU A 737 -31.09 -17.39 10.65
C GLU A 737 -31.20 -18.91 10.42
N GLU A 738 -31.42 -19.32 9.16
CA GLU A 738 -31.44 -20.74 8.81
C GLU A 738 -30.03 -21.34 8.85
N LEU A 739 -29.00 -20.58 8.40
CA LEU A 739 -27.61 -21.01 8.52
C LEU A 739 -27.20 -21.19 9.99
N GLU A 740 -27.58 -20.26 10.86
CA GLU A 740 -27.31 -20.35 12.30
C GLU A 740 -28.01 -21.58 12.94
N ALA A 741 -29.24 -21.84 12.55
CA ALA A 741 -29.96 -23.02 13.06
C ALA A 741 -29.27 -24.33 12.65
N LEU A 742 -28.81 -24.42 11.38
CA LEU A 742 -28.08 -25.59 10.88
C LEU A 742 -26.71 -25.73 11.57
N ALA A 743 -26.01 -24.61 11.78
CA ALA A 743 -24.74 -24.56 12.51
C ALA A 743 -24.90 -25.07 13.96
N LEU A 744 -25.92 -24.61 14.67
CA LEU A 744 -26.23 -25.09 16.03
C LEU A 744 -26.61 -26.57 16.04
N ALA A 745 -27.37 -27.05 15.07
CA ALA A 745 -27.74 -28.46 14.95
C ALA A 745 -26.49 -29.32 14.77
N SER A 746 -25.56 -28.90 13.94
CA SER A 746 -24.26 -29.59 13.75
C SER A 746 -23.46 -29.67 15.05
N LEU A 747 -23.22 -28.54 15.71
CA LEU A 747 -22.44 -28.50 16.96
C LEU A 747 -23.10 -29.30 18.10
N ARG A 748 -24.44 -29.27 18.22
CA ARG A 748 -25.21 -30.06 19.21
C ARG A 748 -25.06 -31.56 18.99
N ALA A 749 -24.90 -31.98 17.73
CA ALA A 749 -24.66 -33.37 17.37
C ALA A 749 -23.19 -33.80 17.51
N GLY A 750 -22.28 -32.90 17.90
CA GLY A 750 -20.86 -33.17 18.05
C GLY A 750 -20.05 -33.02 16.76
N ASP A 751 -20.63 -32.43 15.72
CA ASP A 751 -19.97 -32.24 14.43
C ASP A 751 -19.51 -30.81 14.27
N ARG A 752 -18.25 -30.67 13.92
CA ARG A 752 -17.68 -29.41 13.42
C ARG A 752 -18.13 -29.16 11.97
N PHE A 753 -18.10 -27.93 11.54
CA PHE A 753 -18.39 -27.60 10.15
C PHE A 753 -17.41 -26.54 9.61
N TYR A 754 -17.19 -26.61 8.30
CA TYR A 754 -16.36 -25.65 7.54
C TYR A 754 -17.14 -24.38 7.26
N PHE A 755 -16.47 -23.22 7.36
CA PHE A 755 -17.01 -21.94 6.88
C PHE A 755 -15.91 -21.03 6.36
N THR A 756 -16.31 -19.98 5.59
CA THR A 756 -15.42 -18.91 5.13
C THR A 756 -16.01 -17.55 5.42
N CYS A 757 -15.14 -16.60 5.76
CA CYS A 757 -15.52 -15.23 6.08
C CYS A 757 -14.42 -14.25 5.65
N ASP A 758 -14.66 -12.94 5.83
CA ASP A 758 -13.65 -11.91 5.67
C ASP A 758 -13.01 -11.59 7.01
N THR A 759 -11.82 -12.12 7.25
CA THR A 759 -11.06 -11.91 8.49
C THR A 759 -10.25 -10.62 8.53
N ASN A 760 -10.30 -9.80 7.49
CA ASN A 760 -9.60 -8.53 7.44
C ASN A 760 -10.42 -7.36 8.02
N ARG A 761 -11.62 -7.65 8.54
CA ARG A 761 -12.56 -6.65 9.00
C ARG A 761 -12.86 -6.80 10.48
N ASP A 762 -12.86 -5.68 11.20
CA ASP A 762 -13.25 -5.56 12.60
C ASP A 762 -12.64 -6.67 13.47
N ALA A 763 -11.32 -6.80 13.42
CA ALA A 763 -10.58 -7.93 13.95
C ALA A 763 -9.33 -7.53 14.73
N LEU A 764 -9.03 -8.31 15.76
CA LEU A 764 -7.74 -8.38 16.46
C LEU A 764 -7.19 -9.79 16.27
N PRO A 765 -6.48 -10.06 15.15
CA PRO A 765 -6.12 -11.43 14.78
C PRO A 765 -5.18 -12.12 15.77
N ASP A 766 -4.28 -11.39 16.41
CA ASP A 766 -3.33 -11.95 17.37
C ASP A 766 -4.02 -12.29 18.71
N GLU A 767 -4.98 -11.47 19.14
CA GLU A 767 -5.85 -11.72 20.29
C GLU A 767 -6.95 -12.74 19.96
N GLY A 768 -7.20 -13.00 18.68
CA GLY A 768 -8.18 -13.96 18.18
C GLY A 768 -9.63 -13.48 18.34
N VAL A 769 -9.89 -12.18 18.29
CA VAL A 769 -11.23 -11.61 18.45
C VAL A 769 -11.69 -10.92 17.18
N TYR A 770 -12.91 -11.22 16.75
CA TYR A 770 -13.62 -10.66 15.62
C TYR A 770 -14.95 -10.11 16.08
N ASP A 771 -15.11 -8.79 16.13
CA ASP A 771 -16.30 -8.14 16.67
C ASP A 771 -16.52 -6.79 15.97
N SER A 772 -17.70 -6.59 15.40
CA SER A 772 -18.10 -5.37 14.69
C SER A 772 -18.09 -4.10 15.55
N LYS A 773 -17.98 -4.24 16.87
CA LYS A 773 -17.93 -3.13 17.83
C LYS A 773 -16.50 -2.70 18.17
N LEU A 774 -15.48 -3.42 17.71
CA LEU A 774 -14.07 -3.08 18.00
C LEU A 774 -13.67 -1.72 17.39
N PHE A 775 -14.17 -1.41 16.21
CA PHE A 775 -13.84 -0.21 15.46
C PHE A 775 -15.11 0.57 15.07
N PRO A 776 -15.73 1.30 15.99
CA PRO A 776 -16.99 2.03 15.75
C PRO A 776 -16.73 3.29 14.88
N SER A 777 -16.29 3.11 13.64
CA SER A 777 -15.91 4.19 12.72
C SER A 777 -17.00 5.25 12.54
N ASP A 778 -18.27 4.83 12.47
CA ASP A 778 -19.39 5.74 12.33
C ASP A 778 -19.51 6.69 13.53
N ALA A 779 -19.34 6.16 14.75
CA ALA A 779 -19.38 6.96 15.97
C ALA A 779 -18.11 7.82 16.13
N GLN A 780 -16.96 7.30 15.72
CA GLN A 780 -15.68 8.02 15.78
C GLN A 780 -15.61 9.17 14.77
N LEU A 781 -16.16 8.98 13.57
CA LEU A 781 -16.10 9.96 12.48
C LEU A 781 -17.33 10.86 12.42
N GLY A 782 -18.41 10.55 13.13
CA GLY A 782 -19.68 11.26 13.01
C GLY A 782 -20.31 11.13 11.61
N VAL A 783 -20.02 10.06 10.90
CA VAL A 783 -20.54 9.75 9.56
C VAL A 783 -21.38 8.48 9.58
N HIS A 784 -22.24 8.30 8.59
CA HIS A 784 -23.00 7.07 8.41
C HIS A 784 -22.37 6.27 7.27
N SER A 785 -21.50 5.33 7.60
CA SER A 785 -20.88 4.38 6.66
C SER A 785 -21.55 3.00 6.67
N ALA A 786 -22.63 2.84 7.44
CA ALA A 786 -23.31 1.56 7.57
C ALA A 786 -23.82 1.05 6.23
N MET A 787 -23.24 -0.06 5.77
CA MET A 787 -23.66 -0.78 4.57
C MET A 787 -24.40 -2.05 4.97
N SER A 788 -25.47 -2.36 4.24
CA SER A 788 -26.06 -3.69 4.32
C SER A 788 -25.09 -4.75 3.80
N LYS A 789 -25.30 -6.02 4.13
CA LYS A 789 -24.47 -7.12 3.58
C LYS A 789 -24.55 -7.18 2.06
N ALA A 790 -25.70 -6.86 1.46
CA ALA A 790 -25.85 -6.77 0.00
C ALA A 790 -24.97 -5.68 -0.59
N ASP A 791 -24.98 -4.47 -0.01
CA ASP A 791 -24.17 -3.34 -0.46
C ASP A 791 -22.66 -3.64 -0.34
N ARG A 792 -22.25 -4.31 0.74
CA ARG A 792 -20.86 -4.76 0.92
C ARG A 792 -20.41 -5.74 -0.15
N PHE A 793 -21.27 -6.66 -0.57
CA PHE A 793 -20.99 -7.57 -1.68
C PHE A 793 -20.93 -6.82 -3.03
N ASP A 794 -21.87 -5.92 -3.30
CA ASP A 794 -21.94 -5.17 -4.56
C ASP A 794 -20.80 -4.16 -4.70
N SER A 795 -20.43 -3.48 -3.62
CA SER A 795 -19.30 -2.56 -3.59
C SER A 795 -17.93 -3.27 -3.54
N ARG A 796 -17.91 -4.58 -3.32
CA ARG A 796 -16.70 -5.38 -3.06
C ARG A 796 -15.93 -4.95 -1.80
N ASP A 797 -16.64 -4.35 -0.86
CA ASP A 797 -16.11 -3.99 0.46
C ASP A 797 -15.66 -5.24 1.25
N VAL A 798 -16.32 -6.37 1.04
CA VAL A 798 -15.98 -7.64 1.67
C VAL A 798 -15.70 -8.73 0.65
N THR A 799 -14.80 -9.64 1.00
CA THR A 799 -14.40 -10.78 0.17
C THR A 799 -14.10 -12.00 1.07
N SER A 800 -14.18 -13.21 0.50
CA SER A 800 -13.86 -14.44 1.23
C SER A 800 -12.34 -14.59 1.37
N THR A 801 -11.78 -14.19 2.50
CA THR A 801 -10.33 -14.15 2.72
C THR A 801 -9.79 -15.38 3.45
N HIS A 802 -10.60 -16.03 4.28
CA HIS A 802 -10.12 -17.10 5.15
C HIS A 802 -11.16 -18.20 5.37
N ALA A 803 -10.68 -19.43 5.58
CA ALA A 803 -11.48 -20.60 5.89
C ALA A 803 -11.10 -21.16 7.25
N MET A 804 -12.08 -21.54 8.04
CA MET A 804 -11.90 -22.08 9.40
C MET A 804 -12.90 -23.23 9.68
N ALA A 805 -12.67 -23.94 10.79
CA ALA A 805 -13.57 -24.98 11.29
C ALA A 805 -14.30 -24.49 12.54
N MET A 806 -15.63 -24.31 12.45
CA MET A 806 -16.45 -23.95 13.59
C MET A 806 -16.51 -25.12 14.57
N CYS A 807 -16.20 -24.85 15.83
CA CYS A 807 -16.08 -25.90 16.85
C CYS A 807 -16.74 -25.55 18.19
N GLY A 808 -17.27 -24.33 18.36
CA GLY A 808 -17.89 -23.96 19.63
C GLY A 808 -18.85 -22.78 19.52
N VAL A 809 -19.65 -22.59 20.57
CA VAL A 809 -20.61 -21.49 20.69
C VAL A 809 -20.87 -21.16 22.17
N LYS A 810 -20.96 -19.88 22.44
CA LYS A 810 -21.46 -19.33 23.71
C LYS A 810 -22.88 -18.83 23.49
N MET A 811 -23.77 -19.28 24.33
CA MET A 811 -25.18 -18.88 24.32
C MET A 811 -25.62 -18.35 25.70
N GLU A 812 -26.52 -17.37 25.68
CA GLU A 812 -27.24 -16.88 26.84
C GLU A 812 -28.73 -17.13 26.57
N GLY A 813 -29.28 -18.17 27.23
CA GLY A 813 -30.59 -18.71 26.87
C GLY A 813 -30.61 -19.24 25.44
N GLU A 814 -31.47 -18.70 24.58
CA GLU A 814 -31.53 -19.03 23.15
C GLU A 814 -30.67 -18.12 22.26
N LYS A 815 -30.13 -17.05 22.82
CA LYS A 815 -29.33 -16.05 22.06
C LYS A 815 -27.90 -16.53 21.93
N ILE A 816 -27.39 -16.52 20.71
CA ILE A 816 -25.97 -16.71 20.42
C ILE A 816 -25.23 -15.42 20.75
N VAL A 817 -24.22 -15.50 21.61
CA VAL A 817 -23.35 -14.36 21.98
C VAL A 817 -22.14 -14.30 21.03
N TYR A 818 -21.42 -15.42 20.95
CA TYR A 818 -20.30 -15.55 20.02
C TYR A 818 -20.07 -17.02 19.65
N TRP A 819 -19.44 -17.21 18.53
CA TRP A 819 -18.95 -18.49 18.03
C TRP A 819 -17.46 -18.67 18.33
N VAL A 820 -17.02 -19.92 18.39
CA VAL A 820 -15.60 -20.25 18.52
C VAL A 820 -15.18 -21.14 17.39
N SER A 821 -14.10 -20.75 16.73
CA SER A 821 -13.55 -21.49 15.61
C SER A 821 -12.11 -21.91 15.87
N GLU A 822 -11.74 -23.08 15.39
CA GLU A 822 -10.38 -23.51 15.30
C GLU A 822 -9.71 -22.78 14.13
N ASN A 823 -8.65 -21.99 14.43
CA ASN A 823 -7.86 -21.29 13.44
C ASN A 823 -6.83 -22.24 12.82
N THR A 824 -6.16 -21.78 11.75
CA THR A 824 -5.15 -22.53 10.99
C THR A 824 -3.74 -21.91 11.09
N PHE A 825 -3.50 -21.07 12.10
CA PHE A 825 -2.20 -20.41 12.35
C PHE A 825 -1.47 -20.93 13.60
N GLY A 826 -1.72 -22.18 13.99
CA GLY A 826 -1.13 -22.75 15.20
C GLY A 826 -1.71 -22.15 16.48
N THR A 827 -1.01 -22.33 17.60
CA THR A 827 -1.45 -21.88 18.93
C THR A 827 -1.04 -20.44 19.28
N VAL A 828 -0.34 -19.75 18.39
CA VAL A 828 0.21 -18.41 18.67
C VAL A 828 -0.83 -17.29 18.57
N ARG A 829 -1.97 -17.53 17.92
CA ARG A 829 -3.05 -16.57 17.77
C ARG A 829 -4.29 -17.01 18.56
N GLY A 830 -4.94 -16.04 19.21
CA GLY A 830 -6.14 -16.26 20.01
C GLY A 830 -5.89 -17.03 21.31
N ALA A 831 -6.89 -17.79 21.76
CA ALA A 831 -6.81 -18.67 22.93
C ALA A 831 -6.37 -20.07 22.52
N ASP A 832 -5.07 -20.38 22.60
CA ASP A 832 -4.49 -21.68 22.20
C ASP A 832 -4.85 -22.07 20.75
N GLY A 833 -4.94 -21.11 19.81
CA GLY A 833 -5.30 -21.37 18.41
C GLY A 833 -6.79 -21.33 18.10
N TYR A 834 -7.62 -21.00 19.09
CA TYR A 834 -9.06 -20.75 18.90
C TYR A 834 -9.36 -19.27 18.84
N VAL A 835 -10.30 -18.90 17.98
CA VAL A 835 -10.72 -17.50 17.78
C VAL A 835 -12.20 -17.37 18.11
N GLN A 836 -12.53 -16.20 18.65
CA GLN A 836 -13.87 -15.80 19.02
C GLN A 836 -14.45 -14.88 17.94
N LEU A 837 -15.68 -15.18 17.50
CA LEU A 837 -16.38 -14.47 16.45
C LEU A 837 -17.73 -13.98 17.04
N ASP A 838 -17.89 -12.67 17.22
CA ASP A 838 -19.18 -12.10 17.64
C ASP A 838 -20.30 -12.51 16.68
N ALA A 839 -21.50 -12.73 17.20
CA ALA A 839 -22.61 -13.24 16.40
C ALA A 839 -22.99 -12.29 15.25
N ASP A 840 -23.04 -10.98 15.52
CA ASP A 840 -23.38 -9.96 14.51
C ASP A 840 -22.26 -9.78 13.50
N TRP A 841 -21.01 -9.91 13.96
CA TRP A 841 -19.84 -9.94 13.07
C TRP A 841 -19.94 -11.11 12.09
N LEU A 842 -20.21 -12.31 12.57
CA LEU A 842 -20.30 -13.49 11.70
C LEU A 842 -21.45 -13.36 10.69
N ARG A 843 -22.61 -12.84 11.08
CA ARG A 843 -23.74 -12.55 10.18
C ARG A 843 -23.33 -11.62 9.05
N THR A 844 -22.52 -10.61 9.36
CA THR A 844 -22.06 -9.62 8.37
C THR A 844 -21.04 -10.20 7.42
N TYR A 845 -20.04 -10.93 7.93
CA TYR A 845 -18.84 -11.34 7.17
C TYR A 845 -18.80 -12.81 6.76
N LEU A 846 -19.80 -13.62 7.10
CA LEU A 846 -19.94 -15.01 6.63
C LEU A 846 -20.23 -15.05 5.13
N PHE A 847 -19.44 -15.81 4.38
CA PHE A 847 -19.69 -16.08 2.95
C PHE A 847 -20.37 -17.41 2.74
N ARG A 848 -19.76 -18.49 3.18
CA ARG A 848 -20.24 -19.85 2.94
C ARG A 848 -19.90 -20.78 4.07
N MET A 849 -20.67 -21.84 4.14
CA MET A 849 -20.41 -22.99 5.03
C MET A 849 -20.64 -24.29 4.29
N ALA A 850 -19.96 -25.35 4.74
CA ALA A 850 -20.24 -26.71 4.31
C ALA A 850 -20.79 -27.46 5.50
N ILE A 851 -21.96 -28.08 5.32
CA ILE A 851 -22.64 -28.78 6.39
C ILE A 851 -23.08 -30.19 5.93
N ASP A 852 -23.16 -31.14 6.85
CA ASP A 852 -23.67 -32.47 6.57
C ASP A 852 -25.18 -32.39 6.24
N ARG A 853 -25.59 -32.98 5.13
CA ARG A 853 -26.98 -32.97 4.63
C ARG A 853 -28.00 -33.52 5.62
N ARG A 854 -27.58 -34.34 6.58
CA ARG A 854 -28.47 -34.89 7.64
C ARG A 854 -29.09 -33.82 8.53
N TYR A 855 -28.54 -32.60 8.54
CA TYR A 855 -29.05 -31.47 9.32
C TYR A 855 -30.07 -30.64 8.56
N LEU A 856 -30.17 -30.79 7.22
CA LEU A 856 -31.13 -30.09 6.40
C LEU A 856 -32.54 -30.62 6.66
N SER A 857 -33.51 -29.74 6.63
CA SER A 857 -34.92 -30.09 6.60
C SER A 857 -35.29 -30.81 5.29
N GLU A 858 -36.41 -31.53 5.28
CA GLU A 858 -36.90 -32.20 4.05
C GLU A 858 -37.09 -31.20 2.89
N ASP A 859 -37.54 -29.97 3.17
CA ASP A 859 -37.68 -28.89 2.19
C ASP A 859 -36.34 -28.44 1.63
N GLN A 860 -35.37 -28.20 2.49
CA GLN A 860 -34.01 -27.85 2.08
C GLN A 860 -33.36 -29.00 1.29
N LEU A 861 -33.57 -30.25 1.67
CA LEU A 861 -33.05 -31.40 0.92
C LEU A 861 -33.69 -31.48 -0.49
N ARG A 862 -35.00 -31.20 -0.63
CA ARG A 862 -35.65 -31.12 -1.96
C ARG A 862 -35.06 -30.01 -2.80
N MET A 863 -34.77 -28.84 -2.21
CA MET A 863 -34.15 -27.74 -2.93
C MET A 863 -32.75 -28.11 -3.48
N THR A 864 -31.97 -28.91 -2.74
CA THR A 864 -30.62 -29.33 -3.22
C THR A 864 -30.68 -30.25 -4.44
N GLY A 865 -31.82 -30.88 -4.73
CA GLY A 865 -32.06 -31.69 -5.92
C GLY A 865 -32.58 -30.91 -7.15
N GLY A 866 -32.85 -29.62 -6.99
CA GLY A 866 -33.32 -28.74 -8.05
C GLY A 866 -32.23 -28.39 -9.08
N THR A 867 -32.66 -27.96 -10.26
CA THR A 867 -31.72 -27.45 -11.28
C THR A 867 -31.11 -26.12 -10.80
N PRO A 868 -29.77 -26.04 -10.66
CA PRO A 868 -29.15 -24.80 -10.18
C PRO A 868 -29.17 -23.71 -11.25
N GLU A 869 -29.43 -22.48 -10.87
CA GLU A 869 -29.24 -21.30 -11.67
C GLU A 869 -27.74 -21.05 -11.88
N THR A 870 -27.30 -20.86 -13.11
CA THR A 870 -25.87 -20.61 -13.39
C THR A 870 -25.54 -19.14 -13.25
N ILE A 871 -24.52 -18.86 -12.45
CA ILE A 871 -23.97 -17.51 -12.28
C ILE A 871 -22.50 -17.49 -12.75
N PRO A 872 -22.07 -16.43 -13.42
CA PRO A 872 -20.68 -16.29 -13.81
C PRO A 872 -19.78 -16.14 -12.57
N TYR A 873 -18.58 -16.69 -12.64
CA TYR A 873 -17.58 -16.62 -11.57
C TYR A 873 -17.30 -15.20 -11.02
N TRP A 874 -17.25 -14.21 -11.92
CA TRP A 874 -17.02 -12.81 -11.54
C TRP A 874 -18.20 -12.11 -10.83
N ASN A 875 -19.36 -12.75 -10.76
CA ASN A 875 -20.53 -12.24 -10.03
C ASN A 875 -20.57 -12.74 -8.58
N LEU A 876 -19.64 -13.59 -8.18
CA LEU A 876 -19.57 -14.11 -6.83
C LEU A 876 -18.73 -13.20 -5.90
N TYR A 877 -17.80 -12.42 -6.49
CA TYR A 877 -16.87 -11.54 -5.78
C TYR A 877 -16.91 -10.13 -6.35
#